data_217ae2d14a0eed0d207ac1d305b9d6e7
#
_entry.id   217ae2d14a0eed0d207ac1d305b9d6e7
#
_cell.length_a   1.000
_cell.length_b   1.000
_cell.length_c   1.000
_cell.angle_alpha   90.00
_cell.angle_beta   90.00
_cell.angle_gamma   90.00
#
_symmetry.space_group_name_H-M   'P 1'
#
loop_
_entity.id
_entity.type
_entity.pdbx_description
1 polymer ?
#
loop_
_entity_poly.entity_id
_entity_poly.type
_entity_poly.pdbx_seq_one_letter_code
_entity_poly.pdbx_strand_id
1 'polypeptide(L)'
;MKSIVRKATAVGLAVAMAIGSMALSPVKGSQNVMLGNGDFETGTADEWNLSWDSATVSVDQYASNNTTFTLTLPWYEADTEVSASYTTGTLDAGTYKVSLDISGAEMNSGLKLSVNAADGTQLYTSDAITTTGWDVWQTVTSDEIVLDAKSTVTVTLGGTETASYWGNIDNLVIEKTDGDTEEADTTVDADIFVKKVKGLSDDFITGVDVSSYISEIESGVVYYDWDGNALDKQGFFNLLADSGVNWIRVRVWNNPYDASGNGYGGGDNDLDKAIEIGKLATNAGMKVLVDFHYSDFWADPDKQKAPKAWSSMSLTEKETALYNYTYDSLTAIKAAGVDVGMVQVGNETNNGMCGETDMTSKCALYNKGSEAVRAVDANILIALHFTNPENAGSYASIAEKLAANNVDYDVFASSYYTYWHGTMSNLTSVLKNIADTYGKKVMVAETSYAYTMQDGDGHENTIKNSATDLVSGYSATVQGQTNVVRDVIQAVADIGSAGIGMFYWEPAWIPVKYAYENGEVSQDILTSNKTIWESKGSGWASSFAVEYDPDDAGVWYGGSAWDNQAMFDFAGKPLASLNVYKYVRTGAKTTVKVDSAEALNVEINAGDALTLPDRVVVYYNDGTTGEGNVTWDTNGTDVSTLEEGTYVFYGTIQGCDIKAVLNVNVKAHNYVVNPSFEDSDRSMWAITGDADATDYQNKSADAASGDYSLHFWKGSDYAFDVSQTITGLKPGTYRFTVSAQGGDAAGAVNAIYAISSGVRQDASFELVGWTTWQNPVIEEIVVGEDGTVTIGAALSLPSGAWGTLDDFTLTLVKASDEDNDKPSDEEDDKPSGDNDTPSGDNSGNGSGDNSGDNS
;
A
#
# COMPACT_ATOMS: atom_id res chain seq x y z
N MET A 1 3.58 20.52 -52.10
CA MET A 1 3.55 21.80 -51.34
C MET A 1 3.42 21.46 -49.88
N LYS A 2 4.44 21.79 -49.17
CA LYS A 2 4.63 21.70 -47.71
C LYS A 2 3.94 20.57 -46.93
N SER A 3 4.68 19.52 -46.82
CA SER A 3 4.62 18.47 -45.79
C SER A 3 4.66 19.13 -44.40
N ILE A 4 3.69 18.80 -43.51
CA ILE A 4 3.80 19.05 -42.09
C ILE A 4 3.93 17.68 -41.46
N VAL A 5 5.16 17.30 -41.19
CA VAL A 5 5.51 16.23 -40.26
C VAL A 5 5.12 16.72 -38.86
N ARG A 6 4.08 16.20 -38.25
CA ARG A 6 3.84 16.33 -36.83
C ARG A 6 4.59 15.21 -36.13
N LYS A 7 5.70 15.56 -35.50
CA LYS A 7 6.32 14.75 -34.47
C LYS A 7 5.33 14.65 -33.31
N ALA A 8 5.00 13.45 -32.90
CA ALA A 8 4.44 13.20 -31.58
C ALA A 8 5.52 13.58 -30.56
N THR A 9 5.35 14.73 -29.96
CA THR A 9 6.15 15.14 -28.80
C THR A 9 5.34 14.71 -27.59
N ALA A 10 5.85 13.78 -26.83
CA ALA A 10 5.42 13.61 -25.45
C ALA A 10 5.62 14.96 -24.77
N VAL A 11 4.53 15.64 -24.48
CA VAL A 11 4.55 16.90 -23.75
C VAL A 11 4.66 16.54 -22.28
N GLY A 12 5.91 16.48 -21.80
CA GLY A 12 6.16 16.74 -20.41
C GLY A 12 5.71 18.18 -20.13
N LEU A 13 4.58 18.36 -19.50
CA LEU A 13 4.08 19.68 -19.11
C LEU A 13 4.93 20.15 -17.92
N ALA A 14 6.05 20.79 -18.22
CA ALA A 14 6.71 21.65 -17.27
C ALA A 14 5.83 22.90 -17.11
N VAL A 15 4.94 22.88 -16.11
CA VAL A 15 4.31 24.11 -15.62
C VAL A 15 5.40 24.91 -14.93
N ALA A 16 6.00 25.83 -15.68
CA ALA A 16 6.79 26.90 -15.10
C ALA A 16 5.83 27.82 -14.34
N MET A 17 5.57 27.53 -13.06
CA MET A 17 5.02 28.52 -12.15
C MET A 17 6.10 29.61 -12.02
N ALA A 18 5.81 30.80 -12.51
CA ALA A 18 6.49 32.01 -12.12
C ALA A 18 6.20 32.23 -10.63
N ILE A 19 7.01 31.66 -9.75
CA ILE A 19 7.01 32.02 -8.33
C ILE A 19 7.64 33.40 -8.24
N GLY A 20 6.79 34.42 -8.20
CA GLY A 20 7.20 35.71 -7.67
C GLY A 20 7.67 35.45 -6.24
N SER A 21 8.94 35.79 -5.95
CA SER A 21 9.50 35.76 -4.63
C SER A 21 8.76 36.73 -3.73
N MET A 22 7.62 36.32 -3.18
CA MET A 22 7.10 36.87 -1.95
C MET A 22 7.81 36.14 -0.82
N ALA A 23 8.60 36.88 -0.07
CA ALA A 23 9.12 36.42 1.21
C ALA A 23 7.92 36.01 2.07
N LEU A 24 7.70 34.70 2.19
CA LEU A 24 6.74 34.15 3.14
C LEU A 24 7.29 34.48 4.54
N SER A 25 6.62 35.40 5.23
CA SER A 25 6.75 35.51 6.67
C SER A 25 6.43 34.13 7.27
N PRO A 26 7.10 33.67 8.34
CA PRO A 26 6.82 32.37 8.94
C PRO A 26 5.33 32.30 9.27
N VAL A 27 4.61 31.37 8.64
CA VAL A 27 3.20 31.10 8.92
C VAL A 27 3.15 30.59 10.35
N LYS A 28 2.48 31.32 11.24
CA LYS A 28 2.14 30.87 12.59
C LYS A 28 1.42 29.54 12.47
N GLY A 29 1.76 28.58 13.33
CA GLY A 29 1.22 27.23 13.26
C GLY A 29 -0.30 27.20 13.13
N SER A 30 -0.79 26.69 12.02
CA SER A 30 -2.19 26.50 11.71
C SER A 30 -2.66 25.15 12.25
N GLN A 31 -3.95 25.03 12.54
CA GLN A 31 -4.54 23.81 13.06
C GLN A 31 -5.81 23.50 12.25
N ASN A 32 -5.84 22.33 11.60
CA ASN A 32 -7.04 21.88 10.89
C ASN A 32 -8.17 21.60 11.88
N VAL A 33 -9.36 22.08 11.54
CA VAL A 33 -10.59 21.70 12.24
C VAL A 33 -11.03 20.36 11.70
N MET A 34 -11.25 19.40 12.58
CA MET A 34 -11.78 18.11 12.20
C MET A 34 -13.21 18.25 11.67
N LEU A 35 -13.45 17.77 10.46
CA LEU A 35 -14.76 17.67 9.82
C LEU A 35 -15.14 16.19 9.71
N GLY A 36 -16.41 15.86 9.95
CA GLY A 36 -16.86 14.47 9.99
C GLY A 36 -16.76 13.78 8.63
N ASN A 37 -17.14 14.46 7.55
CA ASN A 37 -17.14 13.93 6.18
C ASN A 37 -16.81 15.03 5.16
N GLY A 38 -15.72 15.76 5.41
CA GLY A 38 -15.28 16.85 4.53
C GLY A 38 -14.64 16.36 3.23
N ASP A 39 -14.15 15.14 3.25
CA ASP A 39 -13.40 14.45 2.19
C ASP A 39 -14.17 13.31 1.52
N PHE A 40 -15.46 13.14 1.83
CA PHE A 40 -16.36 12.10 1.31
C PHE A 40 -15.91 10.65 1.53
N GLU A 41 -14.86 10.40 2.30
CA GLU A 41 -14.27 9.06 2.51
C GLU A 41 -15.19 8.09 3.28
N THR A 42 -16.33 8.56 3.79
CA THR A 42 -17.41 7.70 4.28
C THR A 42 -18.17 6.97 3.15
N GLY A 43 -17.90 7.32 1.88
CA GLY A 43 -18.63 6.82 0.71
C GLY A 43 -20.04 7.36 0.56
N THR A 44 -20.40 8.39 1.35
CA THR A 44 -21.72 9.04 1.32
C THR A 44 -21.57 10.57 1.35
N ALA A 45 -22.65 11.29 1.04
CA ALA A 45 -22.73 12.73 1.23
C ALA A 45 -23.39 13.11 2.57
N ASP A 46 -23.35 12.24 3.56
CA ASP A 46 -23.88 12.54 4.89
C ASP A 46 -23.18 13.78 5.47
N GLU A 47 -23.93 14.59 6.22
CA GLU A 47 -23.52 15.92 6.74
C GLU A 47 -23.48 17.04 5.68
N TRP A 48 -23.57 16.71 4.38
CA TRP A 48 -23.71 17.70 3.32
C TRP A 48 -25.17 17.92 2.95
N ASN A 49 -25.56 19.18 2.75
CA ASN A 49 -26.89 19.54 2.23
C ASN A 49 -26.73 19.89 0.75
N LEU A 50 -27.23 19.00 -0.13
CA LEU A 50 -27.11 19.10 -1.57
C LEU A 50 -28.40 19.59 -2.20
N SER A 51 -28.33 20.58 -3.10
CA SER A 51 -29.44 20.96 -3.98
C SER A 51 -29.31 20.40 -5.40
N TRP A 52 -28.23 19.67 -5.70
CA TRP A 52 -28.08 18.93 -6.96
C TRP A 52 -28.91 17.66 -6.91
N ASP A 53 -29.93 17.54 -7.76
CA ASP A 53 -30.85 16.38 -7.77
C ASP A 53 -30.17 15.04 -8.12
N SER A 54 -28.98 15.08 -8.72
CA SER A 54 -28.23 13.90 -9.18
C SER A 54 -26.74 13.90 -8.82
N ALA A 55 -26.31 14.78 -7.93
CA ALA A 55 -24.95 14.69 -7.38
C ALA A 55 -24.80 13.41 -6.53
N THR A 56 -23.73 12.68 -6.72
CA THR A 56 -23.48 11.41 -6.05
C THR A 56 -22.03 11.31 -5.57
N VAL A 57 -21.83 10.70 -4.42
CA VAL A 57 -20.48 10.28 -4.01
C VAL A 57 -20.15 9.02 -4.78
N SER A 58 -18.99 9.01 -5.44
CA SER A 58 -18.52 7.89 -6.25
C SER A 58 -17.04 7.64 -6.00
N VAL A 59 -16.62 6.40 -6.24
CA VAL A 59 -15.20 6.07 -6.27
C VAL A 59 -14.58 6.75 -7.48
N ASP A 60 -13.55 7.55 -7.25
CA ASP A 60 -12.75 8.16 -8.30
C ASP A 60 -11.28 7.79 -8.09
N GLN A 61 -10.73 7.00 -9.02
CA GLN A 61 -9.32 6.62 -9.00
C GLN A 61 -8.36 7.81 -9.14
N TYR A 62 -8.88 8.97 -9.49
CA TYR A 62 -8.15 10.24 -9.62
C TYR A 62 -8.57 11.25 -8.55
N ALA A 63 -9.13 10.77 -7.44
CA ALA A 63 -9.52 11.63 -6.32
C ALA A 63 -8.36 12.50 -5.82
N SER A 64 -8.68 13.66 -5.27
CA SER A 64 -7.67 14.58 -4.74
C SER A 64 -6.91 13.95 -3.55
N ASN A 65 -5.63 14.25 -3.43
CA ASN A 65 -4.78 13.85 -2.29
C ASN A 65 -4.78 12.34 -1.92
N ASN A 66 -4.86 11.45 -2.89
CA ASN A 66 -4.93 9.99 -2.68
C ASN A 66 -6.15 9.51 -1.88
N THR A 67 -7.24 10.25 -1.90
CA THR A 67 -8.53 9.80 -1.39
C THR A 67 -9.18 8.82 -2.38
N THR A 68 -10.28 8.17 -1.96
CA THR A 68 -10.94 7.16 -2.78
C THR A 68 -12.27 7.65 -3.34
N PHE A 69 -12.93 8.57 -2.62
CA PHE A 69 -14.27 9.04 -2.95
C PHE A 69 -14.29 10.53 -3.21
N THR A 70 -15.11 10.95 -4.17
CA THR A 70 -15.37 12.36 -4.48
C THR A 70 -16.86 12.62 -4.61
N LEU A 71 -17.32 13.84 -4.43
CA LEU A 71 -18.66 14.25 -4.82
C LEU A 71 -18.66 14.68 -6.28
N THR A 72 -19.29 13.86 -7.13
CA THR A 72 -19.46 14.16 -8.56
C THR A 72 -20.60 15.14 -8.79
N LEU A 73 -20.33 16.22 -9.50
CA LEU A 73 -21.27 17.26 -9.90
C LEU A 73 -21.78 16.96 -11.31
N PRO A 74 -23.10 16.68 -11.49
CA PRO A 74 -23.67 16.39 -12.80
C PRO A 74 -23.79 17.66 -13.63
N TRP A 75 -23.75 17.54 -14.95
CA TRP A 75 -23.97 18.64 -15.87
C TRP A 75 -25.46 18.87 -16.17
N TYR A 76 -25.82 20.11 -16.52
CA TYR A 76 -27.17 20.51 -16.95
C TYR A 76 -27.16 21.14 -18.37
N GLU A 77 -28.24 20.99 -19.10
CA GLU A 77 -28.37 21.61 -20.45
C GLU A 77 -28.52 23.15 -20.42
N ALA A 78 -28.84 23.72 -19.27
CA ALA A 78 -29.04 25.14 -19.05
C ALA A 78 -28.48 25.57 -17.72
N ASP A 79 -28.14 26.86 -17.64
CA ASP A 79 -27.70 27.48 -16.37
C ASP A 79 -28.67 27.15 -15.25
N THR A 80 -28.18 26.57 -14.16
CA THR A 80 -28.99 26.00 -13.07
C THR A 80 -28.46 26.45 -11.70
N GLU A 81 -29.35 26.88 -10.82
CA GLU A 81 -29.00 27.22 -9.43
C GLU A 81 -28.76 25.94 -8.61
N VAL A 82 -27.57 25.81 -8.03
CA VAL A 82 -27.14 24.62 -7.31
C VAL A 82 -26.31 24.98 -6.09
N SER A 83 -26.28 24.07 -5.09
CA SER A 83 -25.41 24.21 -3.94
C SER A 83 -25.09 22.88 -3.25
N ALA A 84 -23.86 22.75 -2.75
CA ALA A 84 -23.45 21.79 -1.73
C ALA A 84 -22.99 22.57 -0.50
N SER A 85 -23.56 22.32 0.66
CA SER A 85 -23.19 23.03 1.87
C SER A 85 -22.91 22.10 3.05
N TYR A 86 -21.88 22.42 3.79
CA TYR A 86 -21.43 21.74 5.00
C TYR A 86 -21.50 22.69 6.19
N THR A 87 -22.14 22.29 7.29
CA THR A 87 -22.19 23.10 8.51
C THR A 87 -21.30 22.47 9.56
N THR A 88 -20.32 23.22 10.05
CA THR A 88 -19.35 22.75 11.05
C THR A 88 -20.00 22.48 12.40
N GLY A 89 -19.34 21.67 13.23
CA GLY A 89 -19.49 21.77 14.68
C GLY A 89 -19.16 23.18 15.17
N THR A 90 -19.30 23.43 16.47
CA THR A 90 -19.01 24.73 17.05
C THR A 90 -17.52 25.02 17.07
N LEU A 91 -17.08 26.04 16.35
CA LEU A 91 -15.72 26.58 16.35
C LEU A 91 -15.50 27.57 17.47
N ASP A 92 -14.32 27.61 18.05
CA ASP A 92 -13.93 28.65 19.03
C ASP A 92 -13.72 30.02 18.35
N ALA A 93 -13.69 31.10 19.12
CA ALA A 93 -13.29 32.39 18.59
C ALA A 93 -11.85 32.32 18.02
N GLY A 94 -11.62 32.95 16.88
CA GLY A 94 -10.31 32.88 16.20
C GLY A 94 -10.37 33.24 14.74
N THR A 95 -9.21 33.16 14.08
CA THR A 95 -9.07 33.40 12.65
C THR A 95 -8.93 32.05 11.92
N TYR A 96 -9.67 31.88 10.83
CA TYR A 96 -9.77 30.63 10.08
C TYR A 96 -9.54 30.85 8.59
N LYS A 97 -9.08 29.82 7.89
CA LYS A 97 -9.15 29.68 6.43
C LYS A 97 -9.93 28.43 6.07
N VAL A 98 -10.66 28.51 4.96
CA VAL A 98 -11.43 27.40 4.40
C VAL A 98 -10.90 27.11 3.03
N SER A 99 -10.64 25.85 2.73
CA SER A 99 -10.25 25.41 1.38
C SER A 99 -11.05 24.18 0.94
N LEU A 100 -11.23 24.04 -0.37
CA LEU A 100 -11.94 22.93 -1.01
C LEU A 100 -11.24 22.62 -2.33
N ASP A 101 -11.04 21.34 -2.62
CA ASP A 101 -10.51 20.90 -3.89
C ASP A 101 -11.63 20.71 -4.92
N ILE A 102 -11.37 21.12 -6.16
CA ILE A 102 -12.31 21.03 -7.27
C ILE A 102 -11.57 20.71 -8.58
N SER A 103 -12.13 19.79 -9.38
CA SER A 103 -11.73 19.56 -10.76
C SER A 103 -12.96 19.60 -11.67
N GLY A 104 -12.80 19.80 -12.98
CA GLY A 104 -13.97 19.83 -13.87
C GLY A 104 -13.65 20.35 -15.27
N ALA A 105 -14.69 20.55 -16.05
CA ALA A 105 -14.60 21.03 -17.43
C ALA A 105 -13.71 22.28 -17.55
N GLU A 106 -12.94 22.39 -18.63
CA GLU A 106 -12.10 23.58 -18.92
C GLU A 106 -12.96 24.81 -19.23
N MET A 107 -13.64 25.36 -18.20
CA MET A 107 -14.54 26.49 -18.31
C MET A 107 -14.84 27.14 -16.96
N ASN A 108 -15.43 28.32 -16.99
CA ASN A 108 -15.98 28.96 -15.78
C ASN A 108 -17.22 28.18 -15.32
N SER A 109 -17.18 27.64 -14.11
CA SER A 109 -18.27 26.84 -13.55
C SER A 109 -19.52 27.63 -13.16
N GLY A 110 -19.39 28.94 -12.95
CA GLY A 110 -20.44 29.77 -12.32
C GLY A 110 -20.56 29.58 -10.80
N LEU A 111 -19.85 28.58 -10.23
CA LEU A 111 -19.89 28.26 -8.81
C LEU A 111 -18.91 29.13 -8.00
N LYS A 112 -19.22 29.36 -6.74
CA LYS A 112 -18.43 30.11 -5.79
C LYS A 112 -18.32 29.37 -4.47
N LEU A 113 -17.16 29.45 -3.84
CA LEU A 113 -16.99 29.07 -2.45
C LEU A 113 -17.42 30.24 -1.54
N SER A 114 -18.34 30.01 -0.63
CA SER A 114 -18.77 31.00 0.34
C SER A 114 -18.82 30.43 1.73
N VAL A 115 -18.61 31.29 2.75
CA VAL A 115 -18.65 30.96 4.16
C VAL A 115 -19.55 31.92 4.88
N ASN A 116 -20.54 31.38 5.61
CA ASN A 116 -21.49 32.18 6.37
C ASN A 116 -21.44 31.81 7.87
N ALA A 117 -21.59 32.80 8.73
CA ALA A 117 -21.79 32.61 10.16
C ALA A 117 -23.17 31.97 10.47
N ALA A 118 -23.36 31.52 11.70
CA ALA A 118 -24.60 30.89 12.17
C ALA A 118 -25.83 31.82 12.03
N ASP A 119 -25.65 33.12 12.07
CA ASP A 119 -26.73 34.12 11.90
C ASP A 119 -27.02 34.45 10.41
N GLY A 120 -26.33 33.81 9.48
CA GLY A 120 -26.44 34.04 8.05
C GLY A 120 -25.53 35.15 7.50
N THR A 121 -24.74 35.80 8.35
CA THR A 121 -23.77 36.82 7.90
C THR A 121 -22.72 36.17 7.00
N GLN A 122 -22.57 36.70 5.80
CA GLN A 122 -21.52 36.23 4.87
C GLN A 122 -20.14 36.71 5.33
N LEU A 123 -19.27 35.76 5.62
CA LEU A 123 -17.88 36.00 6.07
C LEU A 123 -16.91 36.04 4.90
N TYR A 124 -17.17 35.23 3.87
CA TYR A 124 -16.35 35.14 2.66
C TYR A 124 -17.18 34.71 1.44
N THR A 125 -16.78 35.14 0.26
CA THR A 125 -17.21 34.57 -1.02
C THR A 125 -16.12 34.74 -2.07
N SER A 126 -15.83 33.69 -2.83
CA SER A 126 -14.86 33.74 -3.94
C SER A 126 -15.46 34.41 -5.17
N ASP A 127 -14.61 34.73 -6.17
CA ASP A 127 -15.06 34.88 -7.54
C ASP A 127 -15.59 33.52 -8.06
N ALA A 128 -16.26 33.55 -9.22
CA ALA A 128 -16.69 32.33 -9.89
C ALA A 128 -15.49 31.47 -10.29
N ILE A 129 -15.51 30.20 -9.92
CA ILE A 129 -14.40 29.27 -10.08
C ILE A 129 -14.31 28.86 -11.55
N THR A 130 -13.10 28.89 -12.09
CA THR A 130 -12.80 28.38 -13.44
C THR A 130 -11.93 27.14 -13.29
N THR A 131 -12.41 26.00 -13.74
CA THR A 131 -11.66 24.75 -13.77
C THR A 131 -10.86 24.60 -15.07
N THR A 132 -9.81 23.77 -15.07
CA THR A 132 -8.85 23.70 -16.15
C THR A 132 -8.76 22.34 -16.84
N GLY A 133 -9.66 21.42 -16.51
CA GLY A 133 -9.79 20.13 -17.19
C GLY A 133 -10.07 18.97 -16.25
N TRP A 134 -10.32 17.81 -16.84
CA TRP A 134 -10.44 16.51 -16.16
C TRP A 134 -9.12 16.19 -15.42
N ASP A 135 -9.22 15.64 -14.22
CA ASP A 135 -8.09 15.27 -13.35
C ASP A 135 -7.12 16.40 -12.99
N VAL A 136 -7.46 17.64 -13.32
CA VAL A 136 -6.67 18.80 -12.92
C VAL A 136 -7.31 19.41 -11.68
N TRP A 137 -6.94 18.88 -10.53
CA TRP A 137 -7.41 19.38 -9.25
C TRP A 137 -6.80 20.72 -8.91
N GLN A 138 -7.60 21.61 -8.36
CA GLN A 138 -7.18 22.91 -7.87
C GLN A 138 -7.83 23.19 -6.52
N THR A 139 -7.07 23.75 -5.59
CA THR A 139 -7.57 24.12 -4.27
C THR A 139 -8.07 25.56 -4.29
N VAL A 140 -9.33 25.77 -3.96
CA VAL A 140 -9.93 27.09 -3.76
C VAL A 140 -9.87 27.42 -2.28
N THR A 141 -9.16 28.51 -1.91
CA THR A 141 -8.93 28.89 -0.50
C THR A 141 -9.54 30.26 -0.20
N SER A 142 -10.19 30.40 0.95
CA SER A 142 -10.74 31.67 1.42
C SER A 142 -9.66 32.67 1.88
N ASP A 143 -9.99 33.93 1.92
CA ASP A 143 -9.29 34.88 2.80
C ASP A 143 -9.44 34.46 4.26
N GLU A 144 -8.72 35.17 5.17
CA GLU A 144 -8.88 34.96 6.60
C GLU A 144 -10.29 35.36 7.07
N ILE A 145 -10.93 34.43 7.79
CA ILE A 145 -12.27 34.57 8.37
C ILE A 145 -12.12 34.73 9.88
N VAL A 146 -12.65 35.82 10.45
CA VAL A 146 -12.56 36.06 11.89
C VAL A 146 -13.89 35.72 12.54
N LEU A 147 -13.84 34.86 13.55
CA LEU A 147 -14.94 34.57 14.47
C LEU A 147 -14.67 35.28 15.81
N ASP A 148 -15.41 36.33 16.09
CA ASP A 148 -15.25 37.11 17.35
C ASP A 148 -15.72 36.32 18.59
N ALA A 149 -16.53 35.30 18.40
CA ALA A 149 -17.07 34.43 19.46
C ALA A 149 -17.27 33.01 18.94
N LYS A 150 -17.41 32.06 19.86
CA LYS A 150 -17.69 30.64 19.57
C LYS A 150 -18.96 30.51 18.71
N SER A 151 -18.87 29.93 17.52
CA SER A 151 -19.93 29.87 16.52
C SER A 151 -19.78 28.65 15.61
N THR A 152 -20.85 28.25 14.91
CA THR A 152 -20.77 27.38 13.75
C THR A 152 -20.61 28.22 12.48
N VAL A 153 -20.01 27.66 11.44
CA VAL A 153 -20.00 28.24 10.09
C VAL A 153 -20.59 27.26 9.08
N THR A 154 -21.22 27.79 8.04
CA THR A 154 -21.68 26.99 6.90
C THR A 154 -20.82 27.35 5.70
N VAL A 155 -20.12 26.36 5.19
CA VAL A 155 -19.36 26.44 3.94
C VAL A 155 -20.25 25.97 2.82
N THR A 156 -20.29 26.71 1.71
CA THR A 156 -21.13 26.40 0.56
C THR A 156 -20.34 26.57 -0.74
N LEU A 157 -20.29 25.52 -1.55
CA LEU A 157 -19.99 25.64 -2.97
C LEU A 157 -21.34 25.73 -3.69
N GLY A 158 -21.59 26.82 -4.42
CA GLY A 158 -22.88 27.00 -5.08
C GLY A 158 -22.94 28.27 -5.91
N GLY A 159 -24.05 28.45 -6.60
CA GLY A 159 -24.34 29.54 -7.52
C GLY A 159 -25.10 29.08 -8.73
N THR A 160 -25.08 29.91 -9.79
CA THR A 160 -25.66 29.53 -11.08
C THR A 160 -24.62 28.71 -11.86
N GLU A 161 -24.70 27.39 -11.77
CA GLU A 161 -23.86 26.48 -12.56
C GLU A 161 -24.04 26.75 -14.05
N THR A 162 -22.94 26.96 -14.75
CA THR A 162 -22.93 27.23 -16.20
C THR A 162 -23.36 25.98 -16.97
N ALA A 163 -24.21 26.14 -17.96
CA ALA A 163 -24.67 25.04 -18.81
C ALA A 163 -23.54 24.21 -19.37
N SER A 164 -23.67 22.87 -19.28
CA SER A 164 -22.68 21.88 -19.69
C SER A 164 -21.40 21.81 -18.81
N TYR A 165 -21.36 22.48 -17.67
CA TYR A 165 -20.32 22.27 -16.69
C TYR A 165 -20.53 20.90 -16.01
N TRP A 166 -19.46 20.24 -15.65
CA TRP A 166 -19.39 19.02 -14.84
C TRP A 166 -18.09 19.07 -14.02
N GLY A 167 -18.05 18.38 -12.93
CA GLY A 167 -16.84 18.36 -12.08
C GLY A 167 -16.95 17.44 -10.89
N ASN A 168 -15.88 17.44 -10.11
CA ASN A 168 -15.80 16.76 -8.84
C ASN A 168 -15.32 17.72 -7.76
N ILE A 169 -15.75 17.53 -6.53
CA ILE A 169 -15.22 18.22 -5.36
C ILE A 169 -14.77 17.24 -4.30
N ASP A 170 -13.80 17.68 -3.49
CA ASP A 170 -13.17 16.89 -2.47
C ASP A 170 -12.49 17.75 -1.41
N ASN A 171 -11.97 17.16 -0.33
CA ASN A 171 -11.08 17.74 0.67
C ASN A 171 -11.51 19.14 1.18
N LEU A 172 -12.70 19.27 1.76
CA LEU A 172 -13.05 20.45 2.53
C LEU A 172 -12.18 20.50 3.79
N VAL A 173 -11.37 21.53 3.92
CA VAL A 173 -10.51 21.76 5.09
C VAL A 173 -10.85 23.13 5.70
N ILE A 174 -10.94 23.19 7.02
CA ILE A 174 -11.01 24.42 7.80
C ILE A 174 -9.81 24.50 8.71
N GLU A 175 -9.02 25.52 8.54
CA GLU A 175 -7.76 25.72 9.24
C GLU A 175 -7.84 26.91 10.18
N LYS A 176 -7.56 26.74 11.47
CA LYS A 176 -7.43 27.85 12.42
C LYS A 176 -6.05 28.49 12.27
N THR A 177 -5.98 29.75 11.87
CA THR A 177 -4.73 30.44 11.50
C THR A 177 -4.19 31.37 12.61
N ASP A 178 -5.02 31.80 13.57
CA ASP A 178 -4.60 32.49 14.79
C ASP A 178 -4.22 31.46 15.86
N GLY A 179 -3.08 30.80 15.65
CA GLY A 179 -2.56 29.81 16.61
C GLY A 179 -2.57 30.37 18.04
N ASP A 180 -2.89 29.50 18.98
CA ASP A 180 -2.86 29.73 20.42
C ASP A 180 -1.67 30.60 20.85
N THR A 181 -1.85 31.37 21.94
CA THR A 181 -0.78 32.15 22.61
C THR A 181 0.54 31.44 22.50
N GLU A 182 1.56 32.11 22.02
CA GLU A 182 2.93 31.57 21.83
C GLU A 182 3.29 30.60 22.95
N GLU A 183 3.08 29.31 22.73
CA GLU A 183 3.75 28.29 23.54
C GLU A 183 5.25 28.47 23.29
N ALA A 184 6.04 28.63 24.36
CA ALA A 184 7.48 28.81 24.23
C ALA A 184 8.03 27.78 23.23
N ASP A 185 8.84 28.21 22.27
CA ASP A 185 9.54 27.29 21.35
C ASP A 185 10.37 26.32 22.18
N THR A 186 9.86 25.09 22.28
CA THR A 186 10.50 23.99 23.02
C THR A 186 11.35 23.11 22.13
N THR A 187 11.43 23.44 20.82
CA THR A 187 12.14 22.65 19.80
C THR A 187 13.62 22.51 20.18
N VAL A 188 14.12 21.28 20.19
CA VAL A 188 15.49 20.93 20.53
C VAL A 188 16.28 20.55 19.28
N ASP A 189 17.61 20.69 19.35
CA ASP A 189 18.50 20.14 18.30
C ASP A 189 18.59 18.61 18.45
N ALA A 190 18.46 17.89 17.33
CA ALA A 190 18.45 16.43 17.29
C ALA A 190 18.98 15.90 15.95
N ASP A 191 18.89 14.60 15.71
CA ASP A 191 19.30 13.96 14.45
C ASP A 191 18.14 13.78 13.45
N ILE A 192 16.91 14.10 13.87
CA ILE A 192 15.67 14.03 13.09
C ILE A 192 14.85 15.32 13.24
N PHE A 193 13.97 15.57 12.27
CA PHE A 193 12.91 16.57 12.41
C PHE A 193 11.67 15.94 13.03
N VAL A 194 11.12 16.57 14.06
CA VAL A 194 9.82 16.21 14.64
C VAL A 194 9.03 17.50 14.87
N LYS A 195 7.91 17.63 14.18
CA LYS A 195 6.95 18.71 14.47
C LYS A 195 6.24 18.37 15.78
N LYS A 196 6.28 19.27 16.76
CA LYS A 196 5.59 19.08 18.05
C LYS A 196 4.12 18.70 17.80
N VAL A 197 3.63 17.70 18.52
CA VAL A 197 2.22 17.29 18.49
C VAL A 197 1.43 18.23 19.38
N LYS A 198 0.35 18.79 18.85
CA LYS A 198 -0.57 19.66 19.60
C LYS A 198 -1.63 18.82 20.32
N GLY A 199 -2.11 19.31 21.46
CA GLY A 199 -3.17 18.64 22.20
C GLY A 199 -2.76 17.35 22.92
N LEU A 200 -1.47 17.02 22.95
CA LEU A 200 -0.95 15.82 23.60
C LEU A 200 -1.07 15.91 25.12
N SER A 201 -1.87 15.04 25.73
CA SER A 201 -1.99 14.97 27.18
C SER A 201 -0.74 14.41 27.85
N ASP A 202 -0.52 14.74 29.14
CA ASP A 202 0.66 14.25 29.88
C ASP A 202 0.67 12.73 30.04
N ASP A 203 -0.50 12.10 30.07
CA ASP A 203 -0.73 10.67 30.24
C ASP A 203 -0.96 9.92 28.90
N PHE A 204 -0.75 10.60 27.76
CA PHE A 204 -0.88 9.99 26.45
C PHE A 204 0.09 8.81 26.30
N ILE A 205 -0.43 7.67 25.85
CA ILE A 205 0.33 6.44 25.68
C ILE A 205 1.22 6.54 24.44
N THR A 206 2.52 6.50 24.66
CA THR A 206 3.55 6.33 23.64
C THR A 206 4.13 4.94 23.83
N GLY A 207 3.44 3.93 23.30
CA GLY A 207 3.72 2.53 23.56
C GLY A 207 4.48 1.84 22.43
N VAL A 208 5.10 0.71 22.75
CA VAL A 208 5.66 -0.21 21.76
C VAL A 208 5.35 -1.66 22.16
N ASP A 209 5.16 -2.54 21.15
CA ASP A 209 5.08 -3.99 21.33
C ASP A 209 6.46 -4.61 21.10
N VAL A 210 6.99 -5.30 22.07
CA VAL A 210 8.31 -5.95 22.00
C VAL A 210 8.22 -7.44 22.32
N SER A 211 7.17 -8.08 21.87
CA SER A 211 6.87 -9.48 22.18
C SER A 211 7.95 -10.45 21.70
N SER A 212 8.59 -10.19 20.56
CA SER A 212 9.69 -11.01 20.00
C SER A 212 11.01 -10.88 20.79
N TYR A 213 11.18 -9.82 21.60
CA TYR A 213 12.46 -9.42 22.19
C TYR A 213 13.19 -10.54 22.95
N ILE A 214 12.50 -11.36 23.76
CA ILE A 214 13.16 -12.43 24.53
C ILE A 214 13.72 -13.51 23.59
N SER A 215 12.97 -13.90 22.56
CA SER A 215 13.43 -14.86 21.56
C SER A 215 14.59 -14.31 20.73
N GLU A 216 14.61 -13.01 20.43
CA GLU A 216 15.73 -12.35 19.76
C GLU A 216 17.01 -12.44 20.60
N ILE A 217 16.95 -12.09 21.88
CA ILE A 217 18.10 -12.20 22.80
C ILE A 217 18.58 -13.66 22.95
N GLU A 218 17.66 -14.61 23.05
CA GLU A 218 17.98 -16.04 23.13
C GLU A 218 18.56 -16.59 21.83
N SER A 219 18.28 -15.95 20.70
CA SER A 219 18.86 -16.22 19.39
C SER A 219 20.26 -15.62 19.20
N GLY A 220 20.70 -14.78 20.15
CA GLY A 220 22.02 -14.17 20.14
C GLY A 220 22.05 -12.75 19.56
N VAL A 221 20.90 -12.13 19.31
CA VAL A 221 20.81 -10.70 18.95
C VAL A 221 21.33 -9.85 20.09
N VAL A 222 22.06 -8.79 19.74
CA VAL A 222 22.61 -7.82 20.69
C VAL A 222 22.12 -6.43 20.32
N TYR A 223 21.49 -5.76 21.28
CA TYR A 223 21.10 -4.35 21.12
C TYR A 223 22.13 -3.44 21.79
N TYR A 224 22.25 -2.21 21.28
CA TYR A 224 23.21 -1.24 21.73
C TYR A 224 22.52 0.05 22.20
N ASP A 225 23.22 0.80 23.08
CA ASP A 225 22.79 2.17 23.39
C ASP A 225 23.29 3.17 22.33
N TRP A 226 22.98 4.47 22.56
CA TRP A 226 23.38 5.55 21.65
C TRP A 226 24.91 5.74 21.56
N ASP A 227 25.67 5.28 22.53
CA ASP A 227 27.13 5.33 22.57
C ASP A 227 27.78 4.07 21.95
N GLY A 228 26.98 3.09 21.53
CA GLY A 228 27.43 1.82 20.96
C GLY A 228 27.86 0.77 22.00
N ASN A 229 27.45 0.90 23.26
CA ASN A 229 27.66 -0.13 24.26
C ASN A 229 26.56 -1.17 24.20
N ALA A 230 26.91 -2.46 24.28
CA ALA A 230 25.94 -3.54 24.31
C ALA A 230 25.07 -3.46 25.58
N LEU A 231 23.77 -3.62 25.39
CA LEU A 231 22.77 -3.58 26.45
C LEU A 231 22.48 -4.99 26.99
N ASP A 232 22.28 -5.07 28.30
CA ASP A 232 21.58 -6.20 28.91
C ASP A 232 20.06 -6.03 28.79
N LYS A 233 19.30 -7.06 29.20
CA LYS A 233 17.84 -7.03 29.10
C LYS A 233 17.22 -5.78 29.76
N GLN A 234 17.68 -5.40 30.95
CA GLN A 234 17.13 -4.21 31.64
C GLN A 234 17.60 -2.91 30.98
N GLY A 235 18.83 -2.85 30.49
CA GLY A 235 19.36 -1.71 29.75
C GLY A 235 18.55 -1.39 28.50
N PHE A 236 18.07 -2.41 27.79
CA PHE A 236 17.18 -2.25 26.63
C PHE A 236 15.86 -1.53 27.01
N PHE A 237 15.17 -1.99 28.06
CA PHE A 237 13.93 -1.34 28.49
C PHE A 237 14.17 0.06 29.06
N ASN A 238 15.31 0.30 29.70
CA ASN A 238 15.70 1.64 30.13
C ASN A 238 15.90 2.57 28.91
N LEU A 239 16.57 2.08 27.84
CA LEU A 239 16.73 2.84 26.58
C LEU A 239 15.38 3.23 25.97
N LEU A 240 14.41 2.33 25.95
CA LEU A 240 13.04 2.61 25.46
C LEU A 240 12.39 3.72 26.29
N ALA A 241 12.44 3.61 27.64
CA ALA A 241 11.89 4.62 28.55
C ALA A 241 12.59 5.99 28.39
N ASP A 242 13.92 6.03 28.28
CA ASP A 242 14.70 7.25 28.05
C ASP A 242 14.41 7.91 26.70
N SER A 243 13.95 7.12 25.73
CA SER A 243 13.52 7.57 24.42
C SER A 243 12.05 8.07 24.38
N GLY A 244 11.34 8.02 25.51
CA GLY A 244 9.99 8.55 25.68
C GLY A 244 8.88 7.49 25.57
N VAL A 245 9.23 6.21 25.46
CA VAL A 245 8.26 5.11 25.57
C VAL A 245 7.77 5.00 27.00
N ASN A 246 6.45 4.95 27.22
CA ASN A 246 5.86 4.92 28.56
C ASN A 246 4.99 3.67 28.82
N TRP A 247 4.73 2.86 27.78
CA TRP A 247 4.01 1.61 27.87
C TRP A 247 4.66 0.53 26.99
N ILE A 248 4.56 -0.74 27.45
CA ILE A 248 4.91 -1.92 26.67
C ILE A 248 3.64 -2.74 26.43
N ARG A 249 3.37 -3.09 25.17
CA ARG A 249 2.39 -4.13 24.81
C ARG A 249 3.12 -5.46 24.68
N VAL A 250 2.50 -6.52 25.18
CA VAL A 250 3.01 -7.90 25.06
C VAL A 250 1.87 -8.84 24.76
N ARG A 251 1.98 -9.58 23.65
CA ARG A 251 1.03 -10.64 23.28
C ARG A 251 1.24 -11.88 24.13
N VAL A 252 0.18 -12.63 24.37
CA VAL A 252 0.21 -13.87 25.14
C VAL A 252 -0.59 -14.94 24.42
N TRP A 253 0.09 -16.03 24.05
CA TRP A 253 -0.51 -17.25 23.52
C TRP A 253 -0.75 -18.27 24.63
N ASN A 254 -1.73 -19.16 24.42
CA ASN A 254 -2.11 -20.12 25.47
C ASN A 254 -1.05 -21.22 25.63
N ASN A 255 -0.65 -21.86 24.50
CA ASN A 255 0.39 -22.89 24.50
C ASN A 255 1.06 -22.95 23.13
N PRO A 256 2.05 -22.08 22.83
CA PRO A 256 2.70 -21.96 21.52
C PRO A 256 3.74 -23.05 21.25
N TYR A 257 3.49 -24.29 21.68
CA TYR A 257 4.44 -25.41 21.58
C TYR A 257 3.74 -26.68 21.06
N ASP A 258 4.50 -27.50 20.32
CA ASP A 258 4.08 -28.86 19.99
C ASP A 258 4.14 -29.81 21.22
N ALA A 259 3.72 -31.05 21.05
CA ALA A 259 3.76 -32.05 22.11
C ALA A 259 5.19 -32.42 22.61
N SER A 260 6.21 -32.08 21.85
CA SER A 260 7.64 -32.30 22.21
C SER A 260 8.26 -31.05 22.84
N GLY A 261 7.54 -29.96 22.93
CA GLY A 261 8.01 -28.67 23.47
C GLY A 261 8.77 -27.81 22.48
N ASN A 262 8.62 -28.07 21.19
CA ASN A 262 9.18 -27.19 20.14
C ASN A 262 8.24 -26.00 19.93
N GLY A 263 8.80 -24.79 19.91
CA GLY A 263 8.07 -23.54 19.75
C GLY A 263 7.57 -23.33 18.33
N TYR A 264 6.45 -22.59 18.19
CA TYR A 264 5.85 -22.27 16.89
C TYR A 264 6.48 -21.07 16.19
N GLY A 265 7.35 -20.33 16.86
CA GLY A 265 7.94 -19.09 16.37
C GLY A 265 7.15 -17.87 16.80
N GLY A 266 7.43 -16.72 16.14
CA GLY A 266 6.80 -15.45 16.48
C GLY A 266 7.07 -14.99 17.93
N GLY A 267 8.21 -15.37 18.49
CA GLY A 267 8.56 -15.10 19.88
C GLY A 267 8.23 -16.24 20.86
N ASP A 268 7.43 -17.25 20.46
CA ASP A 268 6.90 -18.28 21.36
C ASP A 268 6.32 -17.66 22.65
N ASN A 269 5.44 -16.67 22.48
CA ASN A 269 4.99 -15.76 23.53
C ASN A 269 4.00 -16.44 24.49
N ASP A 270 4.51 -17.18 25.42
CA ASP A 270 3.75 -17.74 26.54
C ASP A 270 3.65 -16.77 27.73
N LEU A 271 2.99 -17.23 28.78
CA LEU A 271 2.82 -16.48 30.01
C LEU A 271 4.16 -16.15 30.72
N ASP A 272 5.15 -17.04 30.67
CA ASP A 272 6.43 -16.85 31.37
C ASP A 272 7.26 -15.72 30.68
N LYS A 273 7.28 -15.67 29.34
CA LYS A 273 7.91 -14.59 28.58
C LYS A 273 7.19 -13.26 28.80
N ALA A 274 5.85 -13.26 28.83
CA ALA A 274 5.08 -12.05 29.13
C ALA A 274 5.36 -11.50 30.53
N ILE A 275 5.53 -12.37 31.52
CA ILE A 275 5.93 -11.99 32.88
C ILE A 275 7.35 -11.40 32.88
N GLU A 276 8.30 -12.00 32.15
CA GLU A 276 9.67 -11.49 32.08
C GLU A 276 9.69 -10.09 31.44
N ILE A 277 9.08 -9.92 30.26
CA ILE A 277 8.96 -8.62 29.57
C ILE A 277 8.27 -7.59 30.48
N GLY A 278 7.14 -7.95 31.08
CA GLY A 278 6.37 -7.07 31.95
C GLY A 278 7.16 -6.59 33.19
N LYS A 279 8.01 -7.44 33.78
CA LYS A 279 8.89 -7.05 34.88
C LYS A 279 9.97 -6.08 34.46
N LEU A 280 10.61 -6.33 33.31
CA LEU A 280 11.62 -5.44 32.76
C LEU A 280 11.04 -4.06 32.44
N ALA A 281 9.85 -4.02 31.82
CA ALA A 281 9.10 -2.79 31.56
C ALA A 281 8.76 -2.03 32.85
N THR A 282 8.21 -2.72 33.84
CA THR A 282 7.85 -2.11 35.13
C THR A 282 9.07 -1.55 35.86
N ASN A 283 10.20 -2.28 35.86
CA ASN A 283 11.45 -1.82 36.46
C ASN A 283 12.00 -0.55 35.77
N ALA A 284 11.71 -0.37 34.47
CA ALA A 284 12.05 0.84 33.71
C ALA A 284 11.00 1.98 33.88
N GLY A 285 9.96 1.78 34.71
CA GLY A 285 8.92 2.77 34.99
C GLY A 285 7.79 2.82 33.97
N MET A 286 7.72 1.84 33.06
CA MET A 286 6.65 1.73 32.05
C MET A 286 5.51 0.84 32.53
N LYS A 287 4.29 1.14 32.06
CA LYS A 287 3.12 0.29 32.26
C LYS A 287 3.04 -0.79 31.19
N VAL A 288 2.21 -1.79 31.44
CA VAL A 288 2.05 -2.93 30.53
C VAL A 288 0.60 -3.04 30.05
N LEU A 289 0.44 -3.21 28.75
CA LEU A 289 -0.75 -3.74 28.10
C LEU A 289 -0.51 -5.22 27.82
N VAL A 290 -1.31 -6.10 28.41
CA VAL A 290 -1.28 -7.54 28.17
C VAL A 290 -2.29 -7.87 27.09
N ASP A 291 -1.82 -8.41 25.96
CA ASP A 291 -2.63 -8.76 24.81
C ASP A 291 -2.87 -10.27 24.74
N PHE A 292 -4.06 -10.71 25.13
CA PHE A 292 -4.45 -12.10 25.03
C PHE A 292 -5.03 -12.42 23.65
N HIS A 293 -4.32 -13.21 22.84
CA HIS A 293 -4.79 -13.68 21.55
C HIS A 293 -5.86 -14.77 21.66
N TYR A 294 -5.93 -15.50 22.77
CA TYR A 294 -6.78 -16.68 22.97
C TYR A 294 -6.62 -17.72 21.86
N SER A 295 -5.39 -17.92 21.45
CA SER A 295 -4.91 -18.85 20.44
C SER A 295 -3.60 -19.47 20.93
N ASP A 296 -3.04 -20.44 20.20
CA ASP A 296 -1.71 -20.99 20.46
C ASP A 296 -0.65 -20.42 19.51
N PHE A 297 -1.05 -19.61 18.53
CA PHE A 297 -0.20 -18.95 17.57
C PHE A 297 -0.86 -17.64 17.09
N TRP A 298 -0.40 -17.04 16.00
CA TRP A 298 -0.95 -15.79 15.49
C TRP A 298 -2.49 -15.80 15.41
N ALA A 299 -3.09 -14.72 15.88
CA ALA A 299 -4.49 -14.39 15.69
C ALA A 299 -4.59 -13.05 14.96
N ASP A 300 -5.23 -13.06 13.81
CA ASP A 300 -5.51 -11.92 12.95
C ASP A 300 -6.93 -12.05 12.37
N PRO A 301 -7.45 -11.14 11.53
CA PRO A 301 -8.83 -11.21 11.05
C PRO A 301 -9.20 -12.53 10.39
N ASP A 302 -8.25 -13.21 9.76
CA ASP A 302 -8.48 -14.47 9.03
C ASP A 302 -8.09 -15.71 9.86
N LYS A 303 -7.37 -15.54 10.97
CA LYS A 303 -6.82 -16.60 11.81
C LYS A 303 -7.27 -16.46 13.25
N GLN A 304 -8.50 -16.77 13.54
CA GLN A 304 -9.10 -16.70 14.89
C GLN A 304 -9.35 -18.09 15.47
N LYS A 305 -8.35 -19.00 15.36
CA LYS A 305 -8.45 -20.38 15.87
C LYS A 305 -8.41 -20.41 17.39
N ALA A 306 -9.26 -21.26 18.00
CA ALA A 306 -9.17 -21.53 19.42
C ALA A 306 -7.86 -22.26 19.79
N PRO A 307 -7.34 -22.11 21.01
CA PRO A 307 -6.26 -22.96 21.49
C PRO A 307 -6.55 -24.44 21.27
N LYS A 308 -5.53 -25.24 20.97
CA LYS A 308 -5.68 -26.71 20.77
C LYS A 308 -6.48 -27.36 21.87
N ALA A 309 -6.23 -26.97 23.11
CA ALA A 309 -6.92 -27.48 24.29
C ALA A 309 -8.43 -27.14 24.31
N TRP A 310 -8.88 -26.13 23.56
CA TRP A 310 -10.27 -25.67 23.53
C TRP A 310 -10.97 -25.95 22.19
N SER A 311 -10.30 -26.52 21.22
CA SER A 311 -10.78 -26.69 19.84
C SER A 311 -12.08 -27.51 19.73
N SER A 312 -12.33 -28.45 20.65
CA SER A 312 -13.54 -29.29 20.70
C SER A 312 -14.60 -28.82 21.72
N MET A 313 -14.36 -27.71 22.43
CA MET A 313 -15.27 -27.20 23.45
C MET A 313 -16.48 -26.49 22.83
N SER A 314 -17.62 -26.64 23.50
CA SER A 314 -18.78 -25.80 23.23
C SER A 314 -18.52 -24.35 23.65
N LEU A 315 -19.32 -23.40 23.17
CA LEU A 315 -19.21 -21.99 23.54
C LEU A 315 -19.18 -21.80 25.07
N THR A 316 -20.08 -22.44 25.84
CA THR A 316 -20.11 -22.32 27.29
C THR A 316 -18.84 -22.85 27.97
N GLU A 317 -18.24 -23.92 27.42
CA GLU A 317 -16.98 -24.44 27.94
C GLU A 317 -15.83 -23.48 27.58
N LYS A 318 -15.82 -22.90 26.37
CA LYS A 318 -14.85 -21.86 25.97
C LYS A 318 -14.98 -20.60 26.85
N GLU A 319 -16.21 -20.13 27.15
CA GLU A 319 -16.44 -19.01 28.07
C GLU A 319 -15.78 -19.27 29.43
N THR A 320 -15.94 -20.48 29.96
CA THR A 320 -15.35 -20.87 31.24
C THR A 320 -13.82 -20.98 31.16
N ALA A 321 -13.30 -21.57 30.09
CA ALA A 321 -11.88 -21.75 29.89
C ALA A 321 -11.19 -20.37 29.69
N LEU A 322 -11.78 -19.47 28.90
CA LEU A 322 -11.27 -18.13 28.67
C LEU A 322 -11.25 -17.30 29.95
N TYR A 323 -12.35 -17.33 30.75
CA TYR A 323 -12.39 -16.66 32.05
C TYR A 323 -11.26 -17.16 32.98
N ASN A 324 -11.14 -18.47 33.14
CA ASN A 324 -10.13 -19.04 34.03
C ASN A 324 -8.71 -18.71 33.56
N TYR A 325 -8.44 -18.86 32.27
CA TYR A 325 -7.12 -18.54 31.67
C TYR A 325 -6.76 -17.08 31.87
N THR A 326 -7.67 -16.15 31.59
CA THR A 326 -7.46 -14.71 31.78
C THR A 326 -7.22 -14.38 33.26
N TYR A 327 -8.08 -14.91 34.16
CA TYR A 327 -7.98 -14.68 35.61
C TYR A 327 -6.66 -15.20 36.19
N ASP A 328 -6.31 -16.46 35.87
CA ASP A 328 -5.11 -17.11 36.43
C ASP A 328 -3.83 -16.45 35.87
N SER A 329 -3.77 -16.19 34.57
CA SER A 329 -2.63 -15.54 33.92
C SER A 329 -2.42 -14.12 34.43
N LEU A 330 -3.47 -13.30 34.49
CA LEU A 330 -3.38 -11.93 34.98
C LEU A 330 -3.02 -11.88 36.46
N THR A 331 -3.53 -12.81 37.26
CA THR A 331 -3.16 -12.96 38.67
C THR A 331 -1.67 -13.30 38.81
N ALA A 332 -1.13 -14.20 37.98
CA ALA A 332 0.28 -14.54 37.97
C ALA A 332 1.17 -13.36 37.57
N ILE A 333 0.80 -12.63 36.51
CA ILE A 333 1.49 -11.44 36.02
C ILE A 333 1.57 -10.37 37.14
N LYS A 334 0.45 -10.07 37.79
CA LYS A 334 0.40 -9.08 38.89
C LYS A 334 1.18 -9.57 40.14
N ALA A 335 1.07 -10.85 40.47
CA ALA A 335 1.85 -11.42 41.57
C ALA A 335 3.36 -11.37 41.35
N ALA A 336 3.81 -11.38 40.10
CA ALA A 336 5.19 -11.18 39.70
C ALA A 336 5.67 -9.71 39.81
N GLY A 337 4.76 -8.77 40.12
CA GLY A 337 5.05 -7.36 40.33
C GLY A 337 4.97 -6.50 39.06
N VAL A 338 4.31 -6.97 38.01
CA VAL A 338 4.11 -6.23 36.77
C VAL A 338 3.03 -5.14 36.95
N ASP A 339 3.31 -3.91 36.52
CA ASP A 339 2.36 -2.79 36.53
C ASP A 339 1.45 -2.86 35.30
N VAL A 340 0.42 -3.70 35.39
CA VAL A 340 -0.57 -3.88 34.33
C VAL A 340 -1.56 -2.72 34.36
N GLY A 341 -1.55 -1.87 33.33
CA GLY A 341 -2.47 -0.77 33.16
C GLY A 341 -3.65 -1.08 32.23
N MET A 342 -3.48 -2.05 31.32
CA MET A 342 -4.51 -2.41 30.32
C MET A 342 -4.41 -3.91 29.99
N VAL A 343 -5.56 -4.50 29.64
CA VAL A 343 -5.65 -5.84 29.06
C VAL A 343 -6.45 -5.77 27.77
N GLN A 344 -5.88 -6.31 26.72
CA GLN A 344 -6.55 -6.50 25.43
C GLN A 344 -7.18 -7.89 25.41
N VAL A 345 -8.52 -7.95 25.17
CA VAL A 345 -9.31 -9.17 25.15
C VAL A 345 -9.55 -9.58 23.70
N GLY A 346 -8.60 -10.35 23.16
CA GLY A 346 -8.54 -10.77 21.76
C GLY A 346 -7.78 -9.79 20.87
N ASN A 347 -7.16 -10.32 19.82
CA ASN A 347 -6.41 -9.54 18.82
C ASN A 347 -7.14 -9.54 17.48
N GLU A 348 -7.37 -8.35 16.89
CA GLU A 348 -7.99 -8.11 15.57
C GLU A 348 -9.24 -8.95 15.30
N THR A 349 -10.17 -8.91 16.24
CA THR A 349 -11.31 -9.82 16.31
C THR A 349 -12.47 -9.47 15.36
N ASN A 350 -12.20 -8.86 14.22
CA ASN A 350 -13.21 -8.48 13.23
C ASN A 350 -14.09 -9.66 12.82
N ASN A 351 -13.49 -10.74 12.33
CA ASN A 351 -14.18 -11.86 11.71
C ASN A 351 -14.40 -13.05 12.66
N GLY A 352 -13.67 -13.10 13.78
CA GLY A 352 -13.75 -14.20 14.72
C GLY A 352 -13.14 -13.88 16.08
N MET A 353 -13.28 -14.81 17.04
CA MET A 353 -12.56 -14.84 18.30
C MET A 353 -12.58 -16.26 18.86
N CYS A 354 -11.42 -16.84 19.15
CA CYS A 354 -11.34 -18.18 19.76
C CYS A 354 -12.14 -19.25 19.00
N GLY A 355 -12.16 -19.17 17.67
CA GLY A 355 -12.90 -20.08 16.77
C GLY A 355 -14.40 -19.79 16.64
N GLU A 356 -14.94 -18.77 17.29
CA GLU A 356 -16.33 -18.33 17.13
C GLU A 356 -16.40 -17.16 16.14
N THR A 357 -17.35 -17.21 15.19
CA THR A 357 -17.47 -16.20 14.12
C THR A 357 -18.74 -15.35 14.22
N ASP A 358 -19.77 -15.84 14.90
CA ASP A 358 -20.98 -15.05 15.09
C ASP A 358 -20.80 -13.99 16.21
N MET A 359 -21.40 -12.82 16.01
CA MET A 359 -21.19 -11.68 16.89
C MET A 359 -21.71 -11.91 18.32
N THR A 360 -22.76 -12.71 18.50
CA THR A 360 -23.33 -13.00 19.83
C THR A 360 -22.36 -13.85 20.65
N SER A 361 -21.78 -14.90 20.03
CA SER A 361 -20.76 -15.75 20.65
C SER A 361 -19.49 -14.96 20.97
N LYS A 362 -19.03 -14.09 20.06
CA LYS A 362 -17.88 -13.20 20.32
C LYS A 362 -18.15 -12.27 21.52
N CYS A 363 -19.34 -11.65 21.58
CA CYS A 363 -19.72 -10.79 22.71
C CYS A 363 -19.78 -11.54 24.05
N ALA A 364 -20.20 -12.81 24.02
CA ALA A 364 -20.17 -13.66 25.23
C ALA A 364 -18.71 -13.88 25.70
N LEU A 365 -17.80 -14.17 24.76
CA LEU A 365 -16.37 -14.34 25.07
C LEU A 365 -15.74 -13.04 25.58
N TYR A 366 -16.01 -11.90 24.94
CA TYR A 366 -15.53 -10.60 25.41
C TYR A 366 -15.96 -10.32 26.85
N ASN A 367 -17.26 -10.51 27.15
CA ASN A 367 -17.77 -10.31 28.50
C ASN A 367 -17.10 -11.25 29.53
N LYS A 368 -16.76 -12.48 29.17
CA LYS A 368 -16.03 -13.40 30.05
C LYS A 368 -14.59 -12.98 30.32
N GLY A 369 -13.89 -12.50 29.27
CA GLY A 369 -12.57 -11.89 29.44
C GLY A 369 -12.61 -10.66 30.34
N SER A 370 -13.55 -9.77 30.08
CA SER A 370 -13.76 -8.55 30.87
C SER A 370 -14.12 -8.88 32.34
N GLU A 371 -15.02 -9.85 32.58
CA GLU A 371 -15.38 -10.33 33.93
C GLU A 371 -14.13 -10.81 34.70
N ALA A 372 -13.25 -11.56 34.03
CA ALA A 372 -12.01 -12.05 34.62
C ALA A 372 -11.04 -10.90 34.96
N VAL A 373 -10.87 -9.94 34.07
CA VAL A 373 -10.03 -8.75 34.32
C VAL A 373 -10.55 -7.95 35.50
N ARG A 374 -11.87 -7.64 35.51
CA ARG A 374 -12.50 -6.90 36.62
C ARG A 374 -12.39 -7.63 37.94
N ALA A 375 -12.44 -8.97 37.93
CA ALA A 375 -12.29 -9.79 39.15
C ALA A 375 -10.86 -9.74 39.72
N VAL A 376 -9.85 -9.56 38.90
CA VAL A 376 -8.45 -9.38 39.35
C VAL A 376 -8.19 -7.94 39.80
N ASP A 377 -8.56 -6.95 39.02
CA ASP A 377 -8.40 -5.52 39.35
C ASP A 377 -9.35 -4.66 38.50
N ALA A 378 -10.31 -4.02 39.13
CA ALA A 378 -11.31 -3.18 38.48
C ALA A 378 -10.74 -1.89 37.84
N ASN A 379 -9.49 -1.50 38.18
CA ASN A 379 -8.85 -0.29 37.64
C ASN A 379 -8.09 -0.56 36.33
N ILE A 380 -7.87 -1.81 35.95
CA ILE A 380 -7.23 -2.16 34.70
C ILE A 380 -8.20 -1.81 33.55
N LEU A 381 -7.72 -1.07 32.57
CA LEU A 381 -8.48 -0.78 31.35
C LEU A 381 -8.65 -2.05 30.53
N ILE A 382 -9.82 -2.20 29.90
CA ILE A 382 -10.11 -3.32 29.00
C ILE A 382 -10.21 -2.77 27.58
N ALA A 383 -9.36 -3.27 26.70
CA ALA A 383 -9.37 -2.93 25.27
C ALA A 383 -9.96 -4.09 24.45
N LEU A 384 -10.77 -3.74 23.44
CA LEU A 384 -11.15 -4.63 22.34
C LEU A 384 -10.50 -4.12 21.07
N HIS A 385 -9.87 -5.01 20.32
CA HIS A 385 -9.02 -4.68 19.20
C HIS A 385 -9.60 -5.15 17.86
N PHE A 386 -9.63 -4.22 16.90
CA PHE A 386 -10.13 -4.41 15.54
C PHE A 386 -9.17 -3.78 14.54
N THR A 387 -9.31 -4.12 13.25
CA THR A 387 -8.51 -3.59 12.16
C THR A 387 -9.39 -3.17 10.97
N ASN A 388 -8.79 -2.59 9.94
CA ASN A 388 -9.41 -2.09 8.71
C ASN A 388 -10.37 -0.91 8.96
N PRO A 389 -9.88 0.21 9.53
CA PRO A 389 -10.67 1.43 9.73
C PRO A 389 -11.12 2.09 8.43
N GLU A 390 -10.49 1.76 7.29
CA GLU A 390 -10.84 2.24 5.95
C GLU A 390 -12.15 1.64 5.43
N ASN A 391 -12.58 0.52 5.97
CA ASN A 391 -13.83 -0.12 5.56
C ASN A 391 -15.03 0.67 6.07
N ALA A 392 -15.67 1.42 5.18
CA ALA A 392 -16.76 2.34 5.49
C ALA A 392 -17.85 1.71 6.36
N GLY A 393 -18.16 2.33 7.49
CA GLY A 393 -19.19 1.89 8.44
C GLY A 393 -18.86 0.64 9.26
N SER A 394 -17.72 -0.03 9.02
CA SER A 394 -17.33 -1.27 9.71
C SER A 394 -17.23 -1.06 11.22
N TYR A 395 -16.46 -0.08 11.68
CA TYR A 395 -16.28 0.22 13.11
C TYR A 395 -17.58 0.66 13.79
N ALA A 396 -18.39 1.48 13.13
CA ALA A 396 -19.68 1.88 13.63
C ALA A 396 -20.61 0.67 13.85
N SER A 397 -20.64 -0.26 12.87
CA SER A 397 -21.41 -1.50 12.96
C SER A 397 -20.91 -2.43 14.08
N ILE A 398 -19.59 -2.54 14.27
CA ILE A 398 -19.00 -3.33 15.37
C ILE A 398 -19.42 -2.72 16.71
N ALA A 399 -19.20 -1.41 16.90
CA ALA A 399 -19.51 -0.73 18.16
C ALA A 399 -21.01 -0.77 18.51
N GLU A 400 -21.91 -0.65 17.52
CA GLU A 400 -23.35 -0.83 17.70
C GLU A 400 -23.67 -2.22 18.25
N LYS A 401 -23.07 -3.26 17.67
CA LYS A 401 -23.29 -4.65 18.12
C LYS A 401 -22.71 -4.92 19.50
N LEU A 402 -21.54 -4.36 19.84
CA LEU A 402 -20.97 -4.43 21.18
C LEU A 402 -21.90 -3.78 22.21
N ALA A 403 -22.43 -2.61 21.91
CA ALA A 403 -23.38 -1.90 22.76
C ALA A 403 -24.70 -2.67 22.90
N ALA A 404 -25.25 -3.20 21.82
CA ALA A 404 -26.50 -3.99 21.84
C ALA A 404 -26.38 -5.27 22.69
N ASN A 405 -25.17 -5.84 22.80
CA ASN A 405 -24.89 -7.01 23.62
C ASN A 405 -24.34 -6.67 25.03
N ASN A 406 -24.35 -5.38 25.41
CA ASN A 406 -23.86 -4.88 26.70
C ASN A 406 -22.41 -5.37 27.01
N VAL A 407 -21.50 -5.29 26.05
CA VAL A 407 -20.11 -5.71 26.28
C VAL A 407 -19.41 -4.70 27.18
N ASP A 408 -18.80 -5.19 28.26
CA ASP A 408 -18.01 -4.38 29.18
C ASP A 408 -16.59 -4.18 28.63
N TYR A 409 -16.28 -2.97 28.18
CA TYR A 409 -14.94 -2.56 27.76
C TYR A 409 -14.76 -1.05 27.93
N ASP A 410 -13.52 -0.60 28.02
CA ASP A 410 -13.17 0.81 28.21
C ASP A 410 -12.63 1.44 26.94
N VAL A 411 -11.89 0.69 26.13
CA VAL A 411 -11.11 1.18 25.00
C VAL A 411 -11.46 0.42 23.71
N PHE A 412 -11.82 1.16 22.66
CA PHE A 412 -11.90 0.63 21.31
C PHE A 412 -10.54 0.85 20.65
N ALA A 413 -9.84 -0.21 20.31
CA ALA A 413 -8.49 -0.17 19.78
C ALA A 413 -8.46 -0.56 18.29
N SER A 414 -7.60 0.09 17.53
CA SER A 414 -7.45 -0.11 16.09
C SER A 414 -6.03 -0.47 15.71
N SER A 415 -5.82 -1.44 14.80
CA SER A 415 -4.61 -1.44 13.99
C SER A 415 -4.70 -0.32 12.96
N TYR A 416 -3.59 0.34 12.70
CA TYR A 416 -3.48 1.31 11.64
C TYR A 416 -2.10 1.28 10.98
N TYR A 417 -2.06 0.74 9.80
CA TYR A 417 -0.86 0.74 8.96
C TYR A 417 -1.14 1.61 7.73
N THR A 418 -0.34 2.64 7.53
CA THR A 418 -0.52 3.59 6.41
C THR A 418 -0.55 2.92 5.04
N TYR A 419 0.02 1.74 4.93
CA TYR A 419 0.07 0.96 3.69
C TYR A 419 -1.31 0.51 3.19
N TRP A 420 -2.25 0.22 4.12
CA TRP A 420 -3.50 -0.47 3.79
C TRP A 420 -4.75 0.17 4.38
N HIS A 421 -4.62 0.97 5.47
CA HIS A 421 -5.76 1.34 6.32
C HIS A 421 -6.26 2.78 6.07
N GLY A 422 -6.09 3.27 4.83
CA GLY A 422 -6.61 4.58 4.44
C GLY A 422 -5.89 5.76 5.07
N THR A 423 -6.52 6.92 5.07
CA THR A 423 -5.91 8.18 5.50
C THR A 423 -5.92 8.37 7.02
N MET A 424 -5.00 9.21 7.54
CA MET A 424 -4.98 9.64 8.95
C MET A 424 -6.29 10.35 9.34
N SER A 425 -6.87 11.12 8.43
CA SER A 425 -8.14 11.81 8.64
C SER A 425 -9.29 10.82 8.84
N ASN A 426 -9.36 9.77 8.00
CA ASN A 426 -10.35 8.70 8.19
C ASN A 426 -10.17 8.00 9.53
N LEU A 427 -8.94 7.62 9.90
CA LEU A 427 -8.65 7.02 11.21
C LEU A 427 -9.20 7.87 12.36
N THR A 428 -8.88 9.17 12.34
CA THR A 428 -9.36 10.11 13.37
C THR A 428 -10.89 10.18 13.39
N SER A 429 -11.53 10.27 12.21
CA SER A 429 -12.98 10.38 12.08
C SER A 429 -13.71 9.15 12.61
N VAL A 430 -13.28 7.94 12.22
CA VAL A 430 -13.96 6.71 12.66
C VAL A 430 -13.78 6.46 14.15
N LEU A 431 -12.58 6.72 14.70
CA LEU A 431 -12.33 6.57 16.13
C LEU A 431 -13.07 7.64 16.95
N LYS A 432 -13.11 8.89 16.46
CA LYS A 432 -13.86 9.96 17.09
C LYS A 432 -15.35 9.66 17.13
N ASN A 433 -15.92 9.10 16.04
CA ASN A 433 -17.32 8.67 16.02
C ASN A 433 -17.62 7.64 17.12
N ILE A 434 -16.70 6.66 17.33
CA ILE A 434 -16.86 5.67 18.41
C ILE A 434 -16.82 6.35 19.80
N ALA A 435 -15.87 7.26 19.99
CA ALA A 435 -15.72 7.99 21.25
C ALA A 435 -16.97 8.85 21.57
N ASP A 436 -17.44 9.62 20.59
CA ASP A 436 -18.58 10.54 20.76
C ASP A 436 -19.90 9.79 20.93
N THR A 437 -20.11 8.66 20.20
CA THR A 437 -21.38 7.94 20.21
C THR A 437 -21.51 7.04 21.44
N TYR A 438 -20.42 6.36 21.84
CA TYR A 438 -20.47 5.33 22.89
C TYR A 438 -19.72 5.71 24.17
N GLY A 439 -19.10 6.88 24.22
CA GLY A 439 -18.35 7.37 25.39
C GLY A 439 -17.12 6.52 25.71
N LYS A 440 -16.52 5.86 24.72
CA LYS A 440 -15.36 5.00 24.87
C LYS A 440 -14.06 5.79 24.69
N LYS A 441 -12.98 5.32 25.33
CA LYS A 441 -11.64 5.71 24.96
C LYS A 441 -11.28 5.00 23.66
N VAL A 442 -10.38 5.60 22.89
CA VAL A 442 -9.91 5.03 21.61
C VAL A 442 -8.39 5.13 21.51
N MET A 443 -7.77 4.20 20.80
CA MET A 443 -6.33 4.21 20.59
C MET A 443 -5.96 3.44 19.31
N VAL A 444 -4.73 3.64 18.85
CA VAL A 444 -4.09 2.75 17.88
C VAL A 444 -3.30 1.69 18.66
N ALA A 445 -3.67 0.41 18.52
CA ALA A 445 -3.01 -0.72 19.17
C ALA A 445 -1.80 -1.22 18.41
N GLU A 446 -1.77 -1.01 17.10
CA GLU A 446 -0.69 -1.42 16.21
C GLU A 446 -0.49 -0.42 15.08
N THR A 447 0.77 -0.05 14.85
CA THR A 447 1.27 0.66 13.66
C THR A 447 2.75 0.37 13.49
N SER A 448 3.26 0.46 12.28
CA SER A 448 4.70 0.46 12.00
C SER A 448 4.98 1.10 10.65
N TYR A 449 6.24 1.40 10.36
CA TYR A 449 6.66 1.90 9.05
C TYR A 449 8.11 1.53 8.73
N ALA A 450 8.38 1.24 7.46
CA ALA A 450 9.71 0.86 7.01
C ALA A 450 10.71 2.03 7.10
N TYR A 451 11.86 1.80 7.70
CA TYR A 451 12.99 2.74 7.68
C TYR A 451 13.94 2.47 6.50
N THR A 452 13.77 1.35 5.83
CA THR A 452 14.53 0.92 4.65
C THR A 452 13.72 -0.08 3.84
N MET A 453 14.03 -0.22 2.55
CA MET A 453 13.48 -1.28 1.68
C MET A 453 14.37 -2.53 1.64
N GLN A 454 15.46 -2.55 2.38
CA GLN A 454 16.34 -3.71 2.44
C GLN A 454 15.76 -4.79 3.34
N ASP A 455 16.01 -6.03 2.98
CA ASP A 455 15.83 -7.20 3.82
C ASP A 455 17.15 -7.48 4.53
N GLY A 456 17.12 -7.82 5.79
CA GLY A 456 18.31 -8.08 6.57
C GLY A 456 18.58 -9.55 6.85
N ASP A 457 17.58 -10.43 6.88
CA ASP A 457 17.72 -11.80 7.34
C ASP A 457 17.63 -12.88 6.23
N GLY A 458 17.28 -12.47 5.01
CA GLY A 458 17.11 -13.34 3.85
C GLY A 458 15.74 -14.01 3.80
N HIS A 459 14.80 -13.59 4.65
CA HIS A 459 13.38 -13.92 4.57
C HIS A 459 12.61 -12.68 4.10
N GLU A 460 11.90 -12.80 2.99
CA GLU A 460 11.29 -11.67 2.32
C GLU A 460 10.37 -10.85 3.22
N ASN A 461 10.58 -9.53 3.28
CA ASN A 461 9.75 -8.60 4.02
C ASN A 461 8.37 -8.41 3.38
N THR A 462 7.36 -8.11 4.21
CA THR A 462 6.01 -7.76 3.74
C THR A 462 6.04 -6.47 2.93
N ILE A 463 6.81 -5.47 3.36
CA ILE A 463 7.03 -4.20 2.63
C ILE A 463 8.37 -4.28 1.92
N LYS A 464 8.36 -4.49 0.61
CA LYS A 464 9.54 -4.81 -0.22
C LYS A 464 9.65 -4.03 -1.52
N ASN A 465 8.57 -3.43 -2.00
CA ASN A 465 8.52 -2.70 -3.26
C ASN A 465 8.12 -1.24 -3.03
N SER A 466 9.07 -0.33 -3.18
CA SER A 466 8.83 1.10 -2.97
C SER A 466 7.79 1.72 -3.92
N ALA A 467 7.56 1.12 -5.08
CA ALA A 467 6.60 1.64 -6.04
C ALA A 467 5.15 1.27 -5.75
N THR A 468 4.93 0.16 -5.02
CA THR A 468 3.59 -0.37 -4.77
C THR A 468 3.20 -0.38 -3.29
N ASP A 469 4.19 -0.51 -2.40
CA ASP A 469 3.93 -0.76 -0.98
C ASP A 469 4.03 0.51 -0.13
N LEU A 470 4.68 1.58 -0.63
CA LEU A 470 4.82 2.83 0.11
C LEU A 470 3.67 3.80 -0.17
N VAL A 471 3.26 4.51 0.87
CA VAL A 471 2.25 5.56 0.77
C VAL A 471 2.89 6.86 0.29
N SER A 472 2.23 7.55 -0.62
CA SER A 472 2.67 8.86 -1.11
C SER A 472 2.89 9.86 0.04
N GLY A 473 4.03 10.52 0.03
CA GLY A 473 4.43 11.50 1.06
C GLY A 473 5.25 10.93 2.21
N TYR A 474 5.41 9.61 2.31
CA TYR A 474 6.30 8.97 3.30
C TYR A 474 7.35 8.11 2.61
N SER A 475 8.62 8.37 2.90
CA SER A 475 9.76 7.61 2.37
C SER A 475 10.11 6.45 3.30
N ALA A 476 10.65 5.35 2.77
CA ALA A 476 11.25 4.29 3.58
C ALA A 476 12.63 4.73 4.09
N THR A 477 12.62 5.65 5.04
CA THR A 477 13.81 6.24 5.69
C THR A 477 13.55 6.40 7.18
N VAL A 478 14.60 6.63 7.96
CA VAL A 478 14.47 6.94 9.39
C VAL A 478 13.59 8.18 9.62
N GLN A 479 13.66 9.18 8.74
CA GLN A 479 12.80 10.35 8.82
C GLN A 479 11.36 10.04 8.43
N GLY A 480 11.14 9.25 7.36
CA GLY A 480 9.80 8.82 6.94
C GLY A 480 9.10 8.00 8.04
N GLN A 481 9.82 7.04 8.65
CA GLN A 481 9.33 6.29 9.82
C GLN A 481 8.96 7.24 10.99
N THR A 482 9.81 8.24 11.26
CA THR A 482 9.55 9.27 12.28
C THR A 482 8.26 10.04 11.97
N ASN A 483 8.06 10.45 10.71
CA ASN A 483 6.91 11.23 10.28
C ASN A 483 5.61 10.44 10.46
N VAL A 484 5.58 9.17 10.02
CA VAL A 484 4.41 8.31 10.19
C VAL A 484 4.04 8.15 11.67
N VAL A 485 4.99 7.82 12.53
CA VAL A 485 4.72 7.67 13.97
C VAL A 485 4.22 8.97 14.59
N ARG A 486 4.85 10.10 14.25
CA ARG A 486 4.42 11.42 14.70
C ARG A 486 2.99 11.73 14.25
N ASP A 487 2.63 11.41 13.01
CA ASP A 487 1.34 11.73 12.43
C ASP A 487 0.22 10.81 12.96
N VAL A 488 0.52 9.53 13.24
CA VAL A 488 -0.40 8.64 13.98
C VAL A 488 -0.66 9.19 15.39
N ILE A 489 0.38 9.66 16.11
CA ILE A 489 0.21 10.28 17.43
C ILE A 489 -0.69 11.53 17.32
N GLN A 490 -0.49 12.37 16.29
CA GLN A 490 -1.31 13.58 16.08
C GLN A 490 -2.76 13.18 15.77
N ALA A 491 -2.98 12.20 14.89
CA ALA A 491 -4.32 11.74 14.52
C ALA A 491 -5.12 11.25 15.72
N VAL A 492 -4.48 10.55 16.66
CA VAL A 492 -5.13 10.12 17.90
C VAL A 492 -5.31 11.28 18.89
N ALA A 493 -4.33 12.20 19.00
CA ALA A 493 -4.42 13.39 19.86
C ALA A 493 -5.53 14.34 19.41
N ASP A 494 -5.80 14.45 18.12
CA ASP A 494 -6.86 15.29 17.53
C ASP A 494 -8.28 14.83 17.90
N ILE A 495 -8.43 13.58 18.33
CA ILE A 495 -9.71 13.09 18.90
C ILE A 495 -10.02 13.78 20.25
N GLY A 496 -9.03 14.34 20.89
CA GLY A 496 -9.13 14.97 22.19
C GLY A 496 -8.96 13.98 23.34
N SER A 497 -9.61 14.22 24.48
CA SER A 497 -9.40 13.44 25.71
C SER A 497 -9.80 11.96 25.62
N ALA A 498 -10.52 11.55 24.59
CA ALA A 498 -10.89 10.17 24.34
C ALA A 498 -9.78 9.40 23.59
N GLY A 499 -8.96 10.09 22.79
CA GLY A 499 -7.79 9.51 22.13
C GLY A 499 -6.64 9.37 23.13
N ILE A 500 -6.32 8.14 23.55
CA ILE A 500 -5.44 7.91 24.70
C ILE A 500 -4.03 7.48 24.32
N GLY A 501 -3.73 7.15 23.08
CA GLY A 501 -2.39 6.77 22.68
C GLY A 501 -2.28 5.81 21.53
N MET A 502 -1.03 5.37 21.30
CA MET A 502 -0.70 4.40 20.27
C MET A 502 0.41 3.43 20.72
N PHE A 503 0.46 2.29 20.06
CA PHE A 503 1.56 1.32 20.19
C PHE A 503 2.20 1.06 18.81
N TYR A 504 3.53 1.10 18.77
CA TYR A 504 4.31 0.67 17.62
C TYR A 504 4.55 -0.84 17.70
N TRP A 505 4.28 -1.55 16.61
CA TRP A 505 4.39 -2.99 16.58
C TRP A 505 5.80 -3.44 16.19
N GLU A 506 6.41 -4.23 17.07
CA GLU A 506 7.69 -4.94 16.93
C GLU A 506 8.89 -4.06 16.51
N PRO A 507 9.18 -2.95 17.23
CA PRO A 507 10.34 -2.11 16.92
C PRO A 507 11.68 -2.80 17.13
N ALA A 508 11.69 -3.96 17.80
CA ALA A 508 12.87 -4.72 18.15
C ALA A 508 13.04 -6.03 17.34
N TRP A 509 12.24 -6.26 16.33
CA TRP A 509 12.33 -7.48 15.54
C TRP A 509 13.32 -7.27 14.39
N ILE A 510 14.59 -7.61 14.62
CA ILE A 510 15.70 -7.42 13.70
C ILE A 510 16.33 -8.77 13.30
N PRO A 511 17.17 -8.83 12.27
CA PRO A 511 17.82 -10.07 11.85
C PRO A 511 18.63 -10.71 12.97
N VAL A 512 18.45 -12.01 13.17
CA VAL A 512 19.35 -12.78 14.06
C VAL A 512 20.78 -12.70 13.60
N LYS A 513 20.99 -12.77 12.29
CA LYS A 513 22.25 -12.44 11.62
C LYS A 513 21.93 -11.82 10.27
N TYR A 514 22.62 -10.74 9.93
CA TYR A 514 22.53 -10.14 8.61
C TYR A 514 22.96 -11.15 7.53
N ALA A 515 22.03 -11.45 6.61
CA ALA A 515 22.16 -12.57 5.68
C ALA A 515 22.90 -12.24 4.38
N TYR A 516 23.28 -10.98 4.14
CA TYR A 516 23.84 -10.55 2.87
C TYR A 516 25.34 -10.37 2.92
N GLU A 517 26.03 -10.93 1.92
CA GLU A 517 27.46 -10.75 1.64
C GLU A 517 27.63 -10.24 0.21
N ASN A 518 28.33 -9.12 0.02
CA ASN A 518 28.51 -8.47 -1.28
C ASN A 518 27.19 -8.13 -2.04
N GLY A 519 26.12 -7.90 -1.31
CA GLY A 519 24.80 -7.55 -1.86
C GLY A 519 23.94 -8.75 -2.26
N GLU A 520 24.39 -9.98 -2.02
CA GLU A 520 23.64 -11.20 -2.29
C GLU A 520 23.42 -12.02 -1.01
N VAL A 521 22.35 -12.80 -0.96
CA VAL A 521 22.03 -13.66 0.19
C VAL A 521 23.06 -14.78 0.31
N SER A 522 23.80 -14.78 1.44
CA SER A 522 24.70 -15.87 1.80
C SER A 522 23.90 -17.10 2.25
N GLN A 523 23.95 -18.17 1.47
CA GLN A 523 23.21 -19.40 1.76
C GLN A 523 23.66 -20.07 3.07
N ASP A 524 24.91 -19.91 3.47
CA ASP A 524 25.44 -20.44 4.73
C ASP A 524 24.84 -19.68 5.93
N ILE A 525 24.73 -18.36 5.85
CA ILE A 525 24.12 -17.53 6.89
C ILE A 525 22.62 -17.79 6.95
N LEU A 526 21.94 -17.82 5.81
CA LEU A 526 20.50 -18.13 5.75
C LEU A 526 20.19 -19.52 6.36
N THR A 527 21.01 -20.54 6.08
CA THR A 527 20.88 -21.87 6.69
C THR A 527 21.07 -21.80 8.21
N SER A 528 22.03 -20.99 8.66
CA SER A 528 22.24 -20.74 10.10
C SER A 528 21.05 -20.04 10.73
N ASN A 529 20.51 -19.00 10.07
CA ASN A 529 19.31 -18.28 10.52
C ASN A 529 18.13 -19.24 10.65
N LYS A 530 17.84 -20.04 9.63
CA LYS A 530 16.77 -21.04 9.65
C LYS A 530 16.86 -22.00 10.85
N THR A 531 18.07 -22.46 11.16
CA THR A 531 18.30 -23.33 12.33
C THR A 531 18.00 -22.62 13.66
N ILE A 532 18.30 -21.32 13.74
CA ILE A 532 18.05 -20.52 14.93
C ILE A 532 16.56 -20.23 15.05
N TRP A 533 15.88 -19.80 13.97
CA TRP A 533 14.43 -19.55 13.97
C TRP A 533 13.64 -20.78 14.46
N GLU A 534 13.99 -21.98 13.95
CA GLU A 534 13.39 -23.25 14.36
C GLU A 534 13.60 -23.56 15.86
N SER A 535 14.78 -23.26 16.40
CA SER A 535 15.14 -23.66 17.75
C SER A 535 14.87 -22.61 18.84
N LYS A 536 14.64 -21.34 18.45
CA LYS A 536 14.52 -20.20 19.36
C LYS A 536 13.25 -19.39 19.17
N GLY A 537 12.51 -19.66 18.12
CA GLY A 537 11.25 -18.99 17.82
C GLY A 537 11.38 -17.52 17.43
N SER A 538 12.57 -17.04 17.02
CA SER A 538 12.78 -15.63 16.65
C SER A 538 12.31 -15.28 15.24
N GLY A 539 12.02 -16.26 14.37
CA GLY A 539 11.32 -16.02 13.11
C GLY A 539 9.81 -15.89 13.30
N TRP A 540 9.07 -15.47 12.26
CA TRP A 540 7.62 -15.32 12.34
C TRP A 540 6.91 -16.67 12.59
N ALA A 541 7.47 -17.76 12.08
CA ALA A 541 7.02 -19.13 12.28
C ALA A 541 8.19 -20.11 12.24
N SER A 542 8.07 -21.20 12.99
CA SER A 542 8.87 -22.42 12.83
C SER A 542 8.10 -23.48 12.04
N SER A 543 8.78 -24.52 11.55
CA SER A 543 8.13 -25.65 10.88
C SER A 543 7.15 -26.43 11.79
N PHE A 544 7.33 -26.32 13.12
CA PHE A 544 6.47 -27.00 14.10
C PHE A 544 5.08 -26.36 14.20
N ALA A 545 4.92 -25.10 13.75
CA ALA A 545 3.61 -24.43 13.72
C ALA A 545 2.60 -25.11 12.77
N VAL A 546 3.08 -25.96 11.85
CA VAL A 546 2.22 -26.70 10.91
C VAL A 546 1.08 -27.46 11.57
N GLU A 547 1.26 -27.96 12.83
CA GLU A 547 0.18 -28.67 13.50
C GLU A 547 -0.98 -27.76 13.91
N TYR A 548 -0.74 -26.48 14.09
CA TYR A 548 -1.74 -25.49 14.44
C TYR A 548 -2.20 -24.66 13.23
N ASP A 549 -1.27 -24.29 12.36
CA ASP A 549 -1.51 -23.46 11.17
C ASP A 549 -0.96 -24.13 9.87
N PRO A 550 -1.63 -25.20 9.39
CA PRO A 550 -1.14 -25.98 8.26
C PRO A 550 -1.24 -25.26 6.91
N ASP A 551 -2.13 -24.26 6.81
CA ASP A 551 -2.42 -23.58 5.55
C ASP A 551 -1.41 -22.45 5.26
N ASP A 552 -0.83 -21.87 6.31
CA ASP A 552 0.14 -20.76 6.20
C ASP A 552 1.52 -21.16 6.73
N ALA A 553 1.69 -21.33 8.04
CA ALA A 553 2.97 -21.76 8.64
C ALA A 553 3.40 -23.15 8.16
N GLY A 554 2.48 -24.03 7.76
CA GLY A 554 2.77 -25.32 7.15
C GLY A 554 3.35 -25.23 5.73
N VAL A 555 3.13 -24.12 5.04
CA VAL A 555 3.64 -23.84 3.69
C VAL A 555 4.81 -22.86 3.75
N TRP A 556 4.68 -21.81 4.57
CA TRP A 556 5.63 -20.72 4.74
C TRP A 556 6.07 -20.66 6.20
N TYR A 557 7.36 -20.66 6.45
CA TYR A 557 7.94 -20.41 7.76
C TYR A 557 9.35 -19.85 7.57
N GLY A 558 9.84 -19.15 8.60
CA GLY A 558 11.16 -18.55 8.48
C GLY A 558 11.36 -17.33 9.37
N GLY A 559 12.14 -16.39 8.88
CA GLY A 559 12.60 -15.22 9.61
C GLY A 559 11.57 -14.15 9.86
N SER A 560 12.03 -12.94 10.13
CA SER A 560 11.16 -11.79 10.30
C SER A 560 10.69 -11.28 8.93
N ALA A 561 9.39 -11.20 8.73
CA ALA A 561 8.83 -10.49 7.57
C ALA A 561 8.72 -8.96 7.82
N TRP A 562 9.36 -8.46 8.90
CA TRP A 562 9.15 -7.11 9.45
C TRP A 562 10.44 -6.38 9.85
N ASP A 563 11.61 -6.97 9.60
CA ASP A 563 12.89 -6.47 10.09
C ASP A 563 13.23 -5.06 9.60
N ASN A 564 12.74 -4.69 8.41
CA ASN A 564 12.91 -3.35 7.84
C ASN A 564 11.98 -2.28 8.44
N GLN A 565 11.11 -2.64 9.38
CA GLN A 565 10.22 -1.74 10.12
C GLN A 565 10.64 -1.57 11.60
N ALA A 566 11.73 -2.21 12.01
CA ALA A 566 12.28 -2.03 13.36
C ALA A 566 12.72 -0.58 13.62
N MET A 567 12.86 -0.20 14.89
CA MET A 567 13.47 1.07 15.32
C MET A 567 14.94 0.89 15.78
N PHE A 568 15.50 -0.24 15.41
CA PHE A 568 16.93 -0.57 15.49
C PHE A 568 17.40 -1.01 14.10
N ASP A 569 18.63 -0.70 13.75
CA ASP A 569 19.22 -1.18 12.51
C ASP A 569 19.49 -2.70 12.56
N PHE A 570 19.82 -3.31 11.42
CA PHE A 570 20.10 -4.75 11.33
C PHE A 570 21.29 -5.22 12.20
N ALA A 571 22.05 -4.29 12.77
CA ALA A 571 23.14 -4.57 13.70
C ALA A 571 22.77 -4.33 15.18
N GLY A 572 21.51 -3.97 15.47
CA GLY A 572 20.97 -3.74 16.81
C GLY A 572 21.24 -2.36 17.39
N LYS A 573 21.66 -1.38 16.58
CA LYS A 573 21.84 0.00 17.03
C LYS A 573 20.52 0.77 16.91
N PRO A 574 20.17 1.62 17.90
CA PRO A 574 18.94 2.38 17.85
C PRO A 574 18.95 3.38 16.68
N LEU A 575 17.85 3.45 15.94
CA LEU A 575 17.61 4.46 14.91
C LEU A 575 17.13 5.76 15.55
N ALA A 576 17.47 6.91 14.96
CA ALA A 576 17.06 8.21 15.48
C ALA A 576 15.54 8.34 15.64
N SER A 577 14.76 7.61 14.82
CA SER A 577 13.30 7.51 14.90
C SER A 577 12.78 7.01 16.26
N LEU A 578 13.56 6.21 17.01
CA LEU A 578 13.18 5.78 18.36
C LEU A 578 12.93 6.97 19.30
N ASN A 579 13.59 8.10 19.09
CA ASN A 579 13.38 9.31 19.89
C ASN A 579 12.12 10.11 19.51
N VAL A 580 11.32 9.68 18.53
CA VAL A 580 10.09 10.37 18.13
C VAL A 580 9.15 10.55 19.33
N TYR A 581 9.02 9.55 20.19
CA TYR A 581 8.15 9.57 21.38
C TYR A 581 8.52 10.67 22.37
N LYS A 582 9.79 10.99 22.48
CA LYS A 582 10.29 12.12 23.27
C LYS A 582 10.04 13.45 22.58
N TYR A 583 10.29 13.51 21.28
CA TYR A 583 10.27 14.76 20.54
C TYR A 583 8.88 15.22 20.09
N VAL A 584 7.87 14.35 20.08
CA VAL A 584 6.48 14.79 19.86
C VAL A 584 6.00 15.80 20.91
N ARG A 585 6.61 15.84 22.09
CA ARG A 585 6.29 16.79 23.18
C ARG A 585 7.02 18.11 23.08
N THR A 586 8.19 18.15 22.47
CA THR A 586 9.04 19.35 22.40
C THR A 586 9.17 19.92 21.00
N GLY A 587 9.05 19.10 19.98
CA GLY A 587 9.59 19.33 18.66
C GLY A 587 11.08 19.02 18.60
N ALA A 588 11.60 18.71 17.43
CA ALA A 588 13.03 18.51 17.16
C ALA A 588 13.40 19.02 15.77
N LYS A 589 14.63 19.51 15.63
CA LYS A 589 15.18 20.00 14.35
C LYS A 589 16.61 19.53 14.17
N THR A 590 17.00 19.41 12.91
CA THR A 590 18.36 19.06 12.49
C THR A 590 18.74 19.87 11.26
N THR A 591 19.93 19.63 10.70
CA THR A 591 20.34 20.22 9.43
C THR A 591 19.46 19.68 8.31
N VAL A 592 18.90 20.59 7.48
CA VAL A 592 18.12 20.21 6.29
C VAL A 592 19.04 19.51 5.29
N LYS A 593 18.66 18.33 4.88
CA LYS A 593 19.36 17.51 3.88
C LYS A 593 18.35 16.69 3.07
N VAL A 594 18.76 16.24 1.89
CA VAL A 594 17.94 15.30 1.10
C VAL A 594 17.77 14.01 1.91
N ASP A 595 16.55 13.57 2.06
CA ASP A 595 16.14 12.35 2.75
C ASP A 595 15.84 11.23 1.76
N SER A 596 15.16 11.56 0.66
CA SER A 596 14.84 10.62 -0.42
C SER A 596 14.69 11.33 -1.76
N ALA A 597 14.54 10.54 -2.82
CA ALA A 597 14.22 11.03 -4.16
C ALA A 597 13.04 10.24 -4.73
N GLU A 598 12.24 10.89 -5.55
CA GLU A 598 11.16 10.24 -6.27
C GLU A 598 11.70 9.16 -7.20
N ALA A 599 11.12 7.95 -7.13
CA ALA A 599 11.43 6.90 -8.09
C ALA A 599 10.68 7.17 -9.40
N LEU A 600 11.41 7.19 -10.49
CA LEU A 600 10.83 7.41 -11.81
C LEU A 600 10.46 6.07 -12.46
N ASN A 601 9.27 5.98 -13.06
CA ASN A 601 8.81 4.83 -13.81
C ASN A 601 8.56 5.23 -15.25
N VAL A 602 9.20 4.54 -16.19
CA VAL A 602 9.12 4.82 -17.64
C VAL A 602 8.78 3.53 -18.37
N GLU A 603 7.85 3.62 -19.29
CA GLU A 603 7.49 2.55 -20.20
C GLU A 603 7.86 2.95 -21.63
N ILE A 604 8.58 2.09 -22.35
CA ILE A 604 8.96 2.27 -23.75
C ILE A 604 8.82 0.95 -24.50
N ASN A 605 8.86 0.97 -25.84
CA ASN A 605 8.92 -0.25 -26.63
C ASN A 605 10.38 -0.62 -26.95
N ALA A 606 10.63 -1.91 -27.14
CA ALA A 606 11.93 -2.41 -27.55
C ALA A 606 12.41 -1.71 -28.84
N GLY A 607 13.63 -1.19 -28.78
CA GLY A 607 14.24 -0.41 -29.88
C GLY A 607 13.97 1.09 -29.83
N ASP A 608 13.13 1.58 -28.94
CA ASP A 608 12.97 3.01 -28.68
C ASP A 608 14.15 3.52 -27.83
N ALA A 609 14.56 4.77 -28.08
CA ALA A 609 15.63 5.39 -27.31
C ALA A 609 15.08 5.92 -25.97
N LEU A 610 15.63 5.45 -24.86
CA LEU A 610 15.33 5.99 -23.55
C LEU A 610 15.99 7.35 -23.35
N THR A 611 15.20 8.34 -22.96
CA THR A 611 15.72 9.64 -22.54
C THR A 611 15.89 9.65 -21.04
N LEU A 612 17.13 9.76 -20.56
CA LEU A 612 17.43 9.86 -19.13
C LEU A 612 17.16 11.30 -18.64
N PRO A 613 16.35 11.49 -17.57
CA PRO A 613 16.09 12.82 -17.02
C PRO A 613 17.34 13.44 -16.38
N ASP A 614 17.55 14.76 -16.58
CA ASP A 614 18.64 15.50 -15.97
C ASP A 614 18.39 15.84 -14.47
N ARG A 615 17.14 15.74 -14.02
CA ARG A 615 16.68 16.10 -12.68
C ARG A 615 15.66 15.12 -12.16
N VAL A 616 15.60 15.01 -10.83
CA VAL A 616 14.59 14.26 -10.08
C VAL A 616 14.05 15.13 -8.95
N VAL A 617 12.81 14.89 -8.55
CA VAL A 617 12.23 15.46 -7.33
C VAL A 617 12.94 14.85 -6.13
N VAL A 618 13.35 15.71 -5.20
CA VAL A 618 13.94 15.29 -3.93
C VAL A 618 13.10 15.78 -2.76
N TYR A 619 13.00 14.93 -1.75
CA TYR A 619 12.33 15.23 -0.49
C TYR A 619 13.38 15.48 0.57
N TYR A 620 13.25 16.59 1.29
CA TYR A 620 14.13 16.93 2.39
C TYR A 620 13.58 16.39 3.73
N ASN A 621 14.47 16.15 4.66
CA ASN A 621 14.13 15.64 5.99
C ASN A 621 13.24 16.58 6.83
N ASP A 622 13.06 17.83 6.42
CA ASP A 622 12.13 18.79 7.06
C ASP A 622 10.73 18.79 6.43
N GLY A 623 10.49 17.89 5.46
CA GLY A 623 9.24 17.76 4.71
C GLY A 623 9.11 18.69 3.51
N THR A 624 10.13 19.51 3.21
CA THR A 624 10.14 20.33 2.00
C THR A 624 10.59 19.52 0.78
N THR A 625 10.22 19.97 -0.41
CA THR A 625 10.59 19.34 -1.68
C THR A 625 11.47 20.24 -2.52
N GLY A 626 12.23 19.66 -3.45
CA GLY A 626 13.06 20.38 -4.39
C GLY A 626 13.42 19.54 -5.60
N GLU A 627 14.33 20.05 -6.43
CA GLU A 627 14.87 19.31 -7.58
C GLU A 627 16.36 19.05 -7.38
N GLY A 628 16.80 17.80 -7.61
CA GLY A 628 18.20 17.39 -7.60
C GLY A 628 18.72 17.15 -9.02
N ASN A 629 19.88 17.67 -9.37
CA ASN A 629 20.55 17.27 -10.61
C ASN A 629 21.06 15.85 -10.47
N VAL A 630 20.80 15.00 -11.46
CA VAL A 630 21.13 13.57 -11.43
C VAL A 630 22.09 13.19 -12.56
N THR A 631 23.00 12.28 -12.25
CA THR A 631 23.86 11.61 -13.23
C THR A 631 23.60 10.11 -13.13
N TRP A 632 23.03 9.54 -14.18
CA TRP A 632 22.65 8.12 -14.23
C TRP A 632 23.84 7.24 -14.53
N ASP A 633 23.90 6.10 -13.87
CA ASP A 633 24.81 5.00 -14.17
C ASP A 633 24.02 3.92 -14.94
N THR A 634 24.36 3.75 -16.21
CA THR A 634 23.73 2.73 -17.06
C THR A 634 24.46 1.39 -17.02
N ASN A 635 25.53 1.25 -16.23
CA ASN A 635 26.37 0.04 -16.15
C ASN A 635 26.88 -0.45 -17.53
N GLY A 636 27.00 0.48 -18.50
CA GLY A 636 27.40 0.18 -19.86
C GLY A 636 26.26 -0.32 -20.76
N THR A 637 25.04 -0.33 -20.30
CA THR A 637 23.85 -0.63 -21.11
C THR A 637 23.61 0.48 -22.12
N ASP A 638 23.41 0.12 -23.39
CA ASP A 638 23.06 1.07 -24.45
C ASP A 638 21.57 1.42 -24.34
N VAL A 639 21.28 2.58 -23.74
CA VAL A 639 19.91 3.06 -23.54
C VAL A 639 19.23 3.56 -24.83
N SER A 640 19.95 3.57 -25.95
CA SER A 640 19.37 3.92 -27.25
C SER A 640 18.65 2.79 -27.96
N THR A 641 18.83 1.53 -27.47
CA THR A 641 18.31 0.32 -28.11
C THR A 641 18.04 -0.78 -27.07
N LEU A 642 17.23 -0.48 -26.06
CA LEU A 642 16.86 -1.48 -25.05
C LEU A 642 16.03 -2.61 -25.66
N GLU A 643 16.33 -3.85 -25.26
CA GLU A 643 15.52 -5.01 -25.58
C GLU A 643 14.35 -5.15 -24.61
N GLU A 644 13.36 -6.00 -24.91
CA GLU A 644 12.23 -6.30 -24.02
C GLU A 644 12.75 -6.77 -22.65
N GLY A 645 12.19 -6.19 -21.59
CA GLY A 645 12.54 -6.52 -20.20
C GLY A 645 12.38 -5.35 -19.26
N THR A 646 12.73 -5.59 -18.01
CA THR A 646 12.76 -4.57 -16.97
C THR A 646 14.19 -4.18 -16.65
N TYR A 647 14.44 -2.88 -16.58
CA TYR A 647 15.74 -2.32 -16.25
C TYR A 647 15.60 -1.38 -15.07
N VAL A 648 16.59 -1.38 -14.19
CA VAL A 648 16.69 -0.42 -13.09
C VAL A 648 18.02 0.32 -13.21
N PHE A 649 17.95 1.63 -13.34
CA PHE A 649 19.12 2.51 -13.37
C PHE A 649 19.19 3.31 -12.09
N TYR A 650 20.39 3.44 -11.53
CA TYR A 650 20.65 4.24 -10.35
C TYR A 650 21.37 5.53 -10.74
N GLY A 651 20.87 6.66 -10.22
CA GLY A 651 21.47 7.97 -10.45
C GLY A 651 22.16 8.53 -9.23
N THR A 652 23.26 9.22 -9.41
CA THR A 652 23.90 9.99 -8.34
C THR A 652 23.35 11.41 -8.36
N ILE A 653 22.75 11.82 -7.24
CA ILE A 653 22.20 13.17 -7.04
C ILE A 653 23.32 14.08 -6.56
N GLN A 654 23.49 15.24 -7.20
CA GLN A 654 24.55 16.16 -6.87
C GLN A 654 24.44 16.68 -5.41
N GLY A 655 25.47 16.44 -4.60
CA GLY A 655 25.57 17.01 -3.26
C GLY A 655 24.95 16.18 -2.14
N CYS A 656 24.50 14.96 -2.43
CA CYS A 656 24.04 14.02 -1.40
C CYS A 656 24.40 12.58 -1.75
N ASP A 657 24.25 11.67 -0.77
CA ASP A 657 24.56 10.25 -0.92
C ASP A 657 23.33 9.44 -1.38
N ILE A 658 22.17 10.07 -1.45
CA ILE A 658 20.92 9.43 -1.90
C ILE A 658 21.00 9.14 -3.38
N LYS A 659 20.54 7.96 -3.78
CA LYS A 659 20.46 7.54 -5.18
C LYS A 659 19.06 7.81 -5.74
N ALA A 660 19.00 8.35 -6.95
CA ALA A 660 17.79 8.34 -7.75
C ALA A 660 17.60 6.95 -8.37
N VAL A 661 16.35 6.52 -8.54
CA VAL A 661 15.98 5.25 -9.16
C VAL A 661 15.13 5.53 -10.39
N LEU A 662 15.48 4.90 -11.51
CA LEU A 662 14.69 4.92 -12.75
C LEU A 662 14.36 3.46 -13.11
N ASN A 663 13.10 3.09 -12.96
CA ASN A 663 12.55 1.82 -13.40
C ASN A 663 12.08 1.97 -14.84
N VAL A 664 12.55 1.10 -15.73
CA VAL A 664 12.18 1.11 -17.15
C VAL A 664 11.57 -0.24 -17.49
N ASN A 665 10.33 -0.21 -17.92
CA ASN A 665 9.63 -1.38 -18.46
C ASN A 665 9.66 -1.27 -20.01
N VAL A 666 10.43 -2.15 -20.65
CA VAL A 666 10.54 -2.19 -22.10
C VAL A 666 9.62 -3.29 -22.62
N LYS A 667 8.54 -2.88 -23.28
CA LYS A 667 7.59 -3.79 -23.91
C LYS A 667 8.10 -4.29 -25.25
N ALA A 668 7.67 -5.49 -25.65
CA ALA A 668 7.93 -6.00 -26.99
C ALA A 668 7.44 -5.01 -28.07
N HIS A 669 8.24 -4.81 -29.11
CA HIS A 669 7.86 -3.93 -30.22
C HIS A 669 6.66 -4.51 -30.96
N ASN A 670 5.56 -3.76 -31.03
CA ASN A 670 4.41 -4.15 -31.84
C ASN A 670 4.60 -3.67 -33.28
N TYR A 671 4.69 -4.61 -34.23
CA TYR A 671 4.89 -4.30 -35.65
C TYR A 671 3.58 -3.91 -36.37
N VAL A 672 2.43 -4.01 -35.72
CA VAL A 672 1.15 -3.58 -36.29
C VAL A 672 1.07 -2.05 -36.30
N VAL A 673 0.72 -1.46 -37.42
CA VAL A 673 0.53 -0.02 -37.52
C VAL A 673 -0.90 0.34 -37.16
N ASN A 674 -1.08 1.29 -36.25
CA ASN A 674 -2.39 1.68 -35.71
C ASN A 674 -3.18 0.48 -35.19
N PRO A 675 -2.65 -0.23 -34.19
CA PRO A 675 -3.14 -1.54 -33.73
C PRO A 675 -4.51 -1.46 -33.07
N SER A 676 -4.84 -0.33 -32.44
CA SER A 676 -6.09 -0.08 -31.70
C SER A 676 -6.96 0.99 -32.38
N PHE A 677 -6.68 1.29 -33.64
CA PHE A 677 -7.48 2.19 -34.49
C PHE A 677 -7.54 3.66 -34.00
N GLU A 678 -6.66 4.08 -33.11
CA GLU A 678 -6.65 5.41 -32.51
C GLU A 678 -6.30 6.52 -33.52
N ASP A 679 -5.39 6.22 -34.45
CA ASP A 679 -5.07 7.17 -35.51
C ASP A 679 -6.22 7.30 -36.51
N SER A 680 -6.45 8.54 -36.96
CA SER A 680 -7.45 8.85 -37.98
C SER A 680 -7.13 8.26 -39.37
N ASP A 681 -5.85 8.00 -39.67
CA ASP A 681 -5.42 7.26 -40.84
C ASP A 681 -5.51 5.76 -40.56
N ARG A 682 -6.51 5.11 -41.13
CA ARG A 682 -6.76 3.66 -41.02
C ARG A 682 -6.57 2.95 -42.36
N SER A 683 -5.90 3.60 -43.32
CA SER A 683 -5.70 3.08 -44.69
C SER A 683 -4.84 1.82 -44.76
N MET A 684 -4.08 1.50 -43.70
CA MET A 684 -3.32 0.24 -43.59
C MET A 684 -4.21 -0.97 -43.34
N TRP A 685 -5.44 -0.78 -42.87
CA TRP A 685 -6.40 -1.83 -42.63
C TRP A 685 -7.28 -2.09 -43.84
N ALA A 686 -7.37 -3.32 -44.26
CA ALA A 686 -8.28 -3.78 -45.34
C ALA A 686 -9.45 -4.52 -44.73
N ILE A 687 -10.67 -4.04 -44.99
CA ILE A 687 -11.91 -4.74 -44.58
C ILE A 687 -12.60 -5.27 -45.83
N THR A 688 -12.88 -6.57 -45.88
CA THR A 688 -13.52 -7.24 -46.99
C THR A 688 -14.75 -8.05 -46.53
N GLY A 689 -15.61 -8.47 -47.51
CA GLY A 689 -16.88 -9.11 -47.19
C GLY A 689 -17.96 -8.09 -46.88
N ASP A 690 -18.74 -8.32 -45.83
CA ASP A 690 -19.80 -7.41 -45.38
C ASP A 690 -19.20 -6.21 -44.60
N ALA A 691 -18.36 -5.41 -45.28
CA ALA A 691 -17.71 -4.24 -44.67
C ALA A 691 -18.71 -3.18 -44.14
N ASP A 692 -19.93 -3.18 -44.65
CA ASP A 692 -21.06 -2.34 -44.17
C ASP A 692 -21.58 -2.76 -42.78
N ALA A 693 -21.11 -3.91 -42.23
CA ALA A 693 -21.40 -4.37 -40.89
C ALA A 693 -20.39 -3.83 -39.85
N THR A 694 -19.37 -3.10 -40.25
CA THR A 694 -18.29 -2.61 -39.40
C THR A 694 -18.16 -1.10 -39.43
N ASP A 695 -17.75 -0.53 -38.32
CA ASP A 695 -17.36 0.88 -38.15
C ASP A 695 -16.28 1.06 -37.09
N TYR A 696 -15.54 2.14 -37.18
CA TYR A 696 -14.57 2.51 -36.13
C TYR A 696 -15.29 3.37 -35.10
N GLN A 697 -15.65 2.73 -33.99
CA GLN A 697 -16.42 3.34 -32.91
C GLN A 697 -15.52 4.08 -31.94
N ASN A 698 -15.83 5.36 -31.66
CA ASN A 698 -15.20 6.12 -30.57
C ASN A 698 -16.03 5.92 -29.29
N LYS A 699 -15.63 4.98 -28.48
CA LYS A 699 -16.28 4.65 -27.20
C LYS A 699 -15.33 3.82 -26.34
N SER A 700 -14.65 4.46 -25.42
CA SER A 700 -13.64 3.84 -24.54
C SER A 700 -14.18 2.64 -23.74
N ALA A 701 -15.46 2.65 -23.34
CA ALA A 701 -16.09 1.52 -22.64
C ALA A 701 -16.19 0.23 -23.49
N ASP A 702 -16.05 0.32 -24.80
CA ASP A 702 -16.11 -0.80 -25.77
C ASP A 702 -14.75 -1.06 -26.43
N ALA A 703 -13.71 -0.27 -26.09
CA ALA A 703 -12.33 -0.46 -26.49
C ALA A 703 -11.56 -1.28 -25.43
N ALA A 704 -10.56 -2.04 -25.83
CA ALA A 704 -9.66 -2.74 -24.92
C ALA A 704 -8.57 -1.80 -24.43
N SER A 705 -8.17 -0.84 -25.27
CA SER A 705 -7.31 0.28 -24.92
C SER A 705 -7.69 1.52 -25.69
N GLY A 706 -7.38 2.71 -25.17
CA GLY A 706 -7.68 3.98 -25.82
C GLY A 706 -9.18 4.29 -25.95
N ASP A 707 -9.54 4.99 -27.03
CA ASP A 707 -10.91 5.48 -27.26
C ASP A 707 -11.62 4.78 -28.41
N TYR A 708 -10.88 4.14 -29.34
CA TYR A 708 -11.43 3.54 -30.54
C TYR A 708 -11.31 2.01 -30.55
N SER A 709 -12.27 1.35 -31.23
CA SER A 709 -12.23 -0.07 -31.57
C SER A 709 -12.91 -0.31 -32.93
N LEU A 710 -12.65 -1.46 -33.56
CA LEU A 710 -13.41 -1.90 -34.73
C LEU A 710 -14.69 -2.60 -34.28
N HIS A 711 -15.78 -1.86 -34.24
CA HIS A 711 -17.10 -2.34 -33.91
C HIS A 711 -17.76 -3.08 -35.10
N PHE A 712 -18.57 -4.11 -34.82
CA PHE A 712 -19.34 -4.83 -35.81
C PHE A 712 -20.71 -5.24 -35.33
N TRP A 713 -21.72 -5.06 -36.22
CA TRP A 713 -23.12 -5.50 -36.02
C TRP A 713 -23.89 -5.52 -37.31
N LYS A 714 -24.79 -6.50 -37.51
CA LYS A 714 -25.77 -6.51 -38.65
C LYS A 714 -27.05 -7.26 -38.28
N GLY A 715 -28.19 -6.82 -38.75
CA GLY A 715 -29.50 -7.42 -38.55
C GLY A 715 -29.82 -8.66 -39.44
N SER A 716 -28.84 -9.21 -40.15
CA SER A 716 -28.89 -10.43 -40.94
C SER A 716 -27.57 -11.19 -40.75
N ASP A 717 -27.49 -12.46 -41.13
CA ASP A 717 -26.21 -13.16 -41.15
C ASP A 717 -25.19 -12.41 -42.00
N TYR A 718 -23.92 -12.33 -41.51
CA TYR A 718 -22.87 -11.57 -42.15
C TYR A 718 -21.50 -12.16 -41.93
N ALA A 719 -20.57 -11.82 -42.82
CA ALA A 719 -19.19 -12.22 -42.67
C ALA A 719 -18.25 -11.13 -43.17
N PHE A 720 -17.23 -10.84 -42.40
CA PHE A 720 -16.17 -9.90 -42.79
C PHE A 720 -14.79 -10.39 -42.39
N ASP A 721 -13.78 -9.78 -43.01
CA ASP A 721 -12.36 -10.01 -42.77
C ASP A 721 -11.70 -8.64 -42.64
N VAL A 722 -10.97 -8.44 -41.55
CA VAL A 722 -10.11 -7.26 -41.33
C VAL A 722 -8.67 -7.73 -41.31
N SER A 723 -7.80 -7.05 -42.09
CA SER A 723 -6.40 -7.46 -42.20
C SER A 723 -5.45 -6.33 -42.46
N GLN A 724 -4.18 -6.58 -42.08
CA GLN A 724 -3.04 -5.72 -42.38
C GLN A 724 -1.87 -6.57 -42.90
N THR A 725 -1.20 -6.09 -43.96
CA THR A 725 0.04 -6.74 -44.43
C THR A 725 1.22 -5.90 -43.97
N ILE A 726 2.09 -6.53 -43.19
CA ILE A 726 3.29 -5.95 -42.59
C ILE A 726 4.51 -6.44 -43.38
N THR A 727 5.42 -5.54 -43.74
CA THR A 727 6.60 -5.83 -44.52
C THR A 727 7.86 -5.28 -43.84
N GLY A 728 9.02 -5.81 -44.22
CA GLY A 728 10.32 -5.36 -43.65
C GLY A 728 10.60 -5.97 -42.28
N LEU A 729 9.90 -7.03 -41.91
CA LEU A 729 10.17 -7.78 -40.69
C LEU A 729 11.50 -8.54 -40.82
N LYS A 730 12.23 -8.69 -39.72
CA LYS A 730 13.40 -9.57 -39.67
C LYS A 730 12.93 -11.04 -39.76
N PRO A 731 13.71 -11.93 -40.42
CA PRO A 731 13.45 -13.36 -40.36
C PRO A 731 13.42 -13.84 -38.89
N GLY A 732 12.42 -14.64 -38.53
CA GLY A 732 12.25 -15.09 -37.14
C GLY A 732 10.87 -15.68 -36.87
N THR A 733 10.63 -16.01 -35.61
CA THR A 733 9.36 -16.48 -35.09
C THR A 733 8.63 -15.32 -34.41
N TYR A 734 7.39 -15.11 -34.81
CA TYR A 734 6.53 -14.04 -34.30
C TYR A 734 5.31 -14.61 -33.61
N ARG A 735 4.72 -13.81 -32.74
CA ARG A 735 3.46 -14.05 -32.02
C ARG A 735 2.45 -13.00 -32.42
N PHE A 736 1.20 -13.43 -32.65
CA PHE A 736 0.11 -12.53 -32.98
C PHE A 736 -1.09 -12.71 -32.07
N THR A 737 -1.65 -11.60 -31.53
CA THR A 737 -2.82 -11.56 -30.67
C THR A 737 -3.78 -10.44 -31.08
N VAL A 738 -5.06 -10.56 -30.67
CA VAL A 738 -6.10 -9.57 -30.86
C VAL A 738 -6.98 -9.58 -29.62
N SER A 739 -7.44 -8.43 -29.14
CA SER A 739 -8.49 -8.34 -28.13
C SER A 739 -9.86 -8.35 -28.80
N ALA A 740 -10.74 -9.26 -28.39
CA ALA A 740 -12.08 -9.40 -28.96
C ALA A 740 -13.14 -9.54 -27.87
N GLN A 741 -14.24 -8.80 -27.98
CA GLN A 741 -15.43 -8.97 -27.13
C GLN A 741 -16.71 -8.94 -27.98
N GLY A 742 -17.80 -9.45 -27.44
CA GLY A 742 -19.10 -9.42 -28.13
C GLY A 742 -20.07 -10.47 -27.64
N GLY A 743 -21.24 -10.53 -28.27
CA GLY A 743 -22.29 -11.45 -27.88
C GLY A 743 -23.28 -11.79 -28.99
N ASP A 744 -24.33 -12.54 -28.62
CA ASP A 744 -25.39 -13.03 -29.53
C ASP A 744 -24.84 -13.84 -30.71
N ALA A 745 -23.70 -14.50 -30.54
CA ALA A 745 -22.88 -15.14 -31.57
C ALA A 745 -22.99 -16.66 -31.58
N ALA A 746 -24.11 -17.22 -31.16
CA ALA A 746 -24.29 -18.69 -31.14
C ALA A 746 -24.17 -19.29 -32.54
N GLY A 747 -23.15 -20.15 -32.72
CA GLY A 747 -22.86 -20.77 -34.02
C GLY A 747 -21.96 -19.94 -34.94
N ALA A 748 -21.40 -18.85 -34.47
CA ALA A 748 -20.38 -18.08 -35.17
C ALA A 748 -19.12 -18.90 -35.43
N VAL A 749 -18.38 -18.51 -36.47
CA VAL A 749 -17.02 -19.02 -36.75
C VAL A 749 -16.10 -17.81 -36.82
N ASN A 750 -15.32 -17.66 -35.77
CA ASN A 750 -14.40 -16.55 -35.64
C ASN A 750 -12.98 -17.07 -35.44
N ALA A 751 -12.03 -16.46 -36.13
CA ALA A 751 -10.64 -16.77 -35.96
C ALA A 751 -9.78 -15.55 -36.26
N ILE A 752 -8.71 -15.34 -35.49
CA ILE A 752 -7.58 -14.56 -35.94
C ILE A 752 -6.71 -15.42 -36.84
N TYR A 753 -5.96 -14.78 -37.75
CA TYR A 753 -5.06 -15.51 -38.63
C TYR A 753 -3.79 -14.76 -38.95
N ALA A 754 -2.76 -15.52 -39.33
CA ALA A 754 -1.53 -15.00 -39.89
C ALA A 754 -1.17 -15.79 -41.16
N ILE A 755 -0.72 -15.08 -42.20
CA ILE A 755 -0.24 -15.67 -43.47
C ILE A 755 1.18 -15.21 -43.67
N SER A 756 2.14 -16.14 -43.61
CA SER A 756 3.55 -15.89 -43.88
C SER A 756 4.10 -16.97 -44.83
N SER A 757 4.87 -16.57 -45.85
CA SER A 757 5.45 -17.49 -46.86
C SER A 757 4.41 -18.43 -47.47
N GLY A 758 3.16 -17.97 -47.65
CA GLY A 758 2.03 -18.75 -48.21
C GLY A 758 1.41 -19.78 -47.26
N VAL A 759 1.83 -19.83 -46.00
CA VAL A 759 1.24 -20.71 -44.96
C VAL A 759 0.29 -19.84 -44.12
N ARG A 760 -0.97 -20.31 -44.00
CA ARG A 760 -1.96 -19.69 -43.11
C ARG A 760 -2.06 -20.48 -41.80
N GLN A 761 -2.03 -19.79 -40.70
CA GLN A 761 -2.30 -20.26 -39.36
C GLN A 761 -3.52 -19.54 -38.82
N ASP A 762 -4.37 -20.24 -38.11
CA ASP A 762 -5.61 -19.68 -37.53
C ASP A 762 -5.70 -20.05 -36.03
N ALA A 763 -6.25 -19.12 -35.22
CA ALA A 763 -6.63 -19.36 -33.84
C ALA A 763 -8.09 -18.92 -33.64
N SER A 764 -8.96 -19.87 -33.31
CA SER A 764 -10.40 -19.60 -33.11
C SER A 764 -10.68 -18.97 -31.75
N PHE A 765 -11.75 -18.18 -31.67
CA PHE A 765 -12.24 -17.58 -30.44
C PHE A 765 -13.77 -17.49 -30.40
N GLU A 766 -14.32 -17.33 -29.21
CA GLU A 766 -15.74 -17.15 -28.98
C GLU A 766 -16.03 -15.72 -28.51
N LEU A 767 -17.23 -15.22 -28.77
CA LEU A 767 -17.73 -13.95 -28.26
C LEU A 767 -18.69 -14.26 -27.09
N VAL A 768 -18.28 -13.94 -25.86
CA VAL A 768 -18.94 -14.46 -24.65
C VAL A 768 -19.61 -13.39 -23.79
N GLY A 769 -19.57 -12.12 -24.20
CA GLY A 769 -20.25 -11.01 -23.51
C GLY A 769 -19.52 -9.66 -23.62
N TRP A 770 -20.19 -8.62 -23.18
CA TRP A 770 -19.64 -7.28 -23.07
C TRP A 770 -18.60 -7.21 -21.94
N THR A 771 -17.49 -6.51 -22.16
CA THR A 771 -16.32 -6.44 -21.26
C THR A 771 -15.67 -7.79 -20.89
N THR A 772 -16.09 -8.88 -21.58
CA THR A 772 -15.51 -10.20 -21.39
C THR A 772 -14.51 -10.48 -22.52
N TRP A 773 -13.37 -9.83 -22.45
CA TRP A 773 -12.34 -9.87 -23.48
C TRP A 773 -11.75 -11.26 -23.68
N GLN A 774 -11.66 -11.68 -24.94
CA GLN A 774 -10.97 -12.86 -25.41
C GLN A 774 -9.69 -12.42 -26.13
N ASN A 775 -8.57 -13.07 -25.83
CA ASN A 775 -7.29 -12.76 -26.44
C ASN A 775 -6.73 -13.99 -27.18
N PRO A 776 -7.32 -14.35 -28.35
CA PRO A 776 -6.79 -15.44 -29.16
C PRO A 776 -5.36 -15.18 -29.58
N VAL A 777 -4.56 -16.24 -29.70
CA VAL A 777 -3.13 -16.16 -29.92
C VAL A 777 -2.67 -17.13 -30.98
N ILE A 778 -1.75 -16.71 -31.85
CA ILE A 778 -0.93 -17.56 -32.73
C ILE A 778 0.51 -17.41 -32.26
N GLU A 779 1.08 -18.44 -31.63
CA GLU A 779 2.37 -18.35 -30.93
C GLU A 779 3.59 -18.44 -31.85
N GLU A 780 3.52 -19.19 -32.97
CA GLU A 780 4.67 -19.54 -33.80
C GLU A 780 4.44 -19.17 -35.27
N ILE A 781 4.57 -17.90 -35.62
CA ILE A 781 4.48 -17.43 -37.00
C ILE A 781 5.90 -17.32 -37.54
N VAL A 782 6.30 -18.20 -38.45
CA VAL A 782 7.64 -18.15 -39.05
C VAL A 782 7.63 -17.16 -40.22
N VAL A 783 8.41 -16.08 -40.06
CA VAL A 783 8.67 -15.09 -41.12
C VAL A 783 10.03 -15.37 -41.75
N GLY A 784 10.06 -15.61 -43.05
CA GLY A 784 11.27 -15.84 -43.83
C GLY A 784 11.94 -14.58 -44.33
N GLU A 785 12.91 -14.75 -45.24
CA GLU A 785 13.71 -13.65 -45.83
C GLU A 785 12.89 -12.61 -46.61
N ASP A 786 11.65 -12.95 -47.00
CA ASP A 786 10.74 -12.00 -47.63
C ASP A 786 10.19 -10.95 -46.65
N GLY A 787 10.41 -11.14 -45.35
CA GLY A 787 10.06 -10.21 -44.28
C GLY A 787 8.56 -9.78 -44.28
N THR A 788 7.67 -10.67 -44.76
CA THR A 788 6.26 -10.28 -44.99
C THR A 788 5.33 -11.22 -44.24
N VAL A 789 4.37 -10.62 -43.52
CA VAL A 789 3.23 -11.34 -42.91
C VAL A 789 1.95 -10.56 -43.13
N THR A 790 0.86 -11.26 -43.42
CA THR A 790 -0.49 -10.69 -43.35
C THR A 790 -1.18 -11.24 -42.12
N ILE A 791 -1.59 -10.35 -41.24
CA ILE A 791 -2.39 -10.68 -40.03
C ILE A 791 -3.81 -10.20 -40.18
N GLY A 792 -4.75 -10.82 -39.47
CA GLY A 792 -6.14 -10.38 -39.52
C GLY A 792 -7.07 -11.19 -38.62
N ALA A 793 -8.34 -10.79 -38.68
CA ALA A 793 -9.44 -11.52 -38.05
C ALA A 793 -10.55 -11.74 -39.08
N ALA A 794 -11.03 -12.99 -39.19
CA ALA A 794 -12.09 -13.41 -40.06
C ALA A 794 -13.29 -13.89 -39.24
N LEU A 795 -14.44 -13.26 -39.39
CA LEU A 795 -15.64 -13.53 -38.61
C LEU A 795 -16.79 -13.87 -39.51
N SER A 796 -17.54 -14.94 -39.16
CA SER A 796 -18.79 -15.33 -39.77
C SER A 796 -19.85 -15.46 -38.68
N LEU A 797 -20.79 -14.57 -38.68
CA LEU A 797 -21.63 -14.23 -37.57
C LEU A 797 -23.14 -14.36 -37.91
N PRO A 798 -23.97 -14.88 -37.00
CA PRO A 798 -25.42 -14.90 -37.20
C PRO A 798 -26.01 -13.49 -37.07
N SER A 799 -27.23 -13.34 -37.54
CA SER A 799 -28.03 -12.14 -37.43
C SER A 799 -28.11 -11.65 -35.99
N GLY A 800 -27.80 -10.36 -35.78
CA GLY A 800 -27.86 -9.72 -34.47
C GLY A 800 -26.62 -9.89 -33.62
N ALA A 801 -25.65 -10.71 -33.99
CA ALA A 801 -24.36 -10.79 -33.32
C ALA A 801 -23.64 -9.42 -33.37
N TRP A 802 -22.93 -9.09 -32.31
CA TRP A 802 -22.27 -7.80 -32.12
C TRP A 802 -20.93 -7.97 -31.42
N GLY A 803 -20.06 -6.98 -31.55
CA GLY A 803 -18.80 -6.99 -30.80
C GLY A 803 -17.81 -5.93 -31.24
N THR A 804 -16.64 -5.98 -30.65
CA THR A 804 -15.49 -5.13 -31.02
C THR A 804 -14.21 -5.96 -31.11
N LEU A 805 -13.31 -5.54 -32.02
CA LEU A 805 -11.94 -6.00 -32.12
C LEU A 805 -11.01 -4.83 -31.84
N ASP A 806 -9.91 -5.09 -31.13
CA ASP A 806 -8.97 -4.09 -30.70
C ASP A 806 -7.58 -4.69 -30.45
N ASP A 807 -6.58 -3.86 -30.17
CA ASP A 807 -5.22 -4.25 -29.73
C ASP A 807 -4.59 -5.37 -30.55
N PHE A 808 -4.56 -5.21 -31.87
CA PHE A 808 -3.85 -6.13 -32.75
C PHE A 808 -2.35 -6.06 -32.48
N THR A 809 -1.74 -7.15 -32.01
CA THR A 809 -0.35 -7.14 -31.58
C THR A 809 0.46 -8.23 -32.28
N LEU A 810 1.50 -7.84 -33.02
CA LEU A 810 2.48 -8.72 -33.64
C LEU A 810 3.86 -8.41 -33.05
N THR A 811 4.46 -9.35 -32.34
CA THR A 811 5.76 -9.21 -31.69
C THR A 811 6.73 -10.28 -32.16
N LEU A 812 8.02 -9.95 -32.17
CA LEU A 812 9.11 -10.90 -32.44
C LEU A 812 9.36 -11.73 -31.17
N VAL A 813 9.25 -13.05 -31.25
CA VAL A 813 9.54 -13.97 -30.14
C VAL A 813 11.02 -14.41 -30.20
N LYS A 814 11.50 -14.73 -31.41
CA LYS A 814 12.87 -15.18 -31.62
C LYS A 814 13.33 -14.83 -33.03
N ALA A 815 14.48 -14.14 -33.15
CA ALA A 815 15.13 -13.93 -34.45
C ALA A 815 15.74 -15.28 -34.95
N SER A 816 15.75 -15.51 -36.26
CA SER A 816 16.54 -16.59 -36.82
C SER A 816 18.00 -16.23 -36.66
N ASP A 817 18.79 -17.10 -36.03
CA ASP A 817 20.23 -16.94 -35.92
C ASP A 817 20.85 -16.77 -37.33
N GLU A 818 21.54 -15.66 -37.56
CA GLU A 818 22.43 -15.55 -38.71
C GLU A 818 23.46 -16.67 -38.59
N ASP A 819 23.52 -17.57 -39.61
CA ASP A 819 24.43 -18.69 -39.69
C ASP A 819 25.88 -18.27 -39.33
N ASN A 820 26.33 -18.71 -38.18
CA ASN A 820 27.74 -18.73 -37.83
C ASN A 820 28.37 -20.02 -38.43
N ASP A 821 28.11 -20.26 -39.74
CA ASP A 821 28.88 -21.23 -40.53
C ASP A 821 30.13 -20.55 -41.07
N LYS A 822 31.13 -20.36 -40.22
CA LYS A 822 32.49 -20.16 -40.63
C LYS A 822 33.22 -21.51 -40.61
N PRO A 823 33.68 -22.04 -41.76
CA PRO A 823 34.40 -23.30 -41.77
C PRO A 823 35.64 -23.19 -40.88
N SER A 824 35.76 -24.07 -39.93
CA SER A 824 37.00 -24.34 -39.21
C SER A 824 37.98 -25.00 -40.17
N ASP A 825 38.95 -24.24 -40.66
CA ASP A 825 40.13 -24.78 -41.28
C ASP A 825 40.90 -25.61 -40.23
N GLU A 826 40.87 -26.93 -40.40
CA GLU A 826 41.82 -27.84 -39.79
C GLU A 826 43.23 -27.55 -40.34
N GLU A 827 44.15 -27.20 -39.50
CA GLU A 827 45.57 -27.50 -39.74
C GLU A 827 46.16 -28.28 -38.59
N ASP A 828 46.49 -29.54 -38.98
CA ASP A 828 47.34 -30.45 -38.22
C ASP A 828 48.67 -29.78 -37.84
N ASP A 829 49.11 -29.92 -36.61
CA ASP A 829 50.51 -30.21 -36.31
C ASP A 829 50.70 -30.85 -34.95
N LYS A 830 51.10 -32.11 -34.94
CA LYS A 830 51.71 -32.81 -33.82
C LYS A 830 53.25 -32.77 -34.02
N PRO A 831 54.10 -32.66 -32.95
CA PRO A 831 54.68 -33.93 -32.48
C PRO A 831 54.94 -34.09 -30.96
N SER A 832 54.65 -35.27 -30.47
CA SER A 832 55.47 -36.20 -29.68
C SER A 832 56.35 -35.75 -28.50
N GLY A 833 56.25 -36.47 -27.42
CA GLY A 833 57.29 -36.67 -26.39
C GLY A 833 56.77 -37.06 -25.02
N ASP A 834 56.59 -38.34 -24.85
CA ASP A 834 57.09 -39.35 -23.91
C ASP A 834 56.97 -39.14 -22.38
N ASN A 835 56.32 -40.14 -21.83
CA ASN A 835 56.69 -40.97 -20.65
C ASN A 835 56.64 -40.41 -19.25
N ASP A 836 55.78 -40.87 -18.35
CA ASP A 836 56.06 -42.12 -17.59
C ASP A 836 54.90 -42.39 -16.60
N THR A 837 54.40 -43.60 -16.69
CA THR A 837 53.65 -44.33 -15.62
C THR A 837 54.64 -44.86 -14.58
N PRO A 838 54.25 -45.28 -13.31
CA PRO A 838 53.39 -46.43 -13.17
C PRO A 838 52.47 -46.53 -11.89
N SER A 839 51.36 -47.22 -12.11
CA SER A 839 50.86 -48.41 -11.40
C SER A 839 50.53 -48.41 -9.88
N GLY A 840 49.39 -49.00 -9.64
CA GLY A 840 49.02 -49.77 -8.44
C GLY A 840 47.55 -49.68 -8.15
N ASP A 841 46.73 -50.57 -8.73
CA ASP A 841 46.12 -51.78 -8.22
C ASP A 841 45.41 -51.57 -6.86
N ASN A 842 44.18 -51.94 -6.61
CA ASN A 842 43.46 -53.16 -6.95
C ASN A 842 42.05 -53.16 -6.35
N SER A 843 41.06 -53.65 -7.12
CA SER A 843 39.95 -54.53 -6.71
C SER A 843 39.06 -54.15 -5.49
N GLY A 844 37.76 -54.23 -5.65
CA GLY A 844 36.89 -55.26 -5.97
C GLY A 844 35.42 -54.96 -5.76
N ASN A 845 34.64 -55.18 -6.74
CA ASN A 845 33.57 -56.15 -6.82
C ASN A 845 32.43 -56.11 -5.80
N GLY A 846 31.20 -56.01 -6.31
CA GLY A 846 30.01 -56.50 -5.62
C GLY A 846 28.72 -55.91 -6.11
N SER A 847 28.27 -56.32 -7.24
CA SER A 847 26.95 -56.59 -7.75
C SER A 847 25.80 -56.69 -6.75
N GLY A 848 24.64 -56.26 -7.16
CA GLY A 848 23.36 -56.74 -6.65
C GLY A 848 22.20 -55.81 -6.92
N ASP A 849 21.61 -55.94 -8.01
CA ASP A 849 20.29 -56.03 -8.55
C ASP A 849 19.10 -55.89 -7.57
N ASN A 850 18.13 -55.16 -8.09
CA ASN A 850 16.71 -55.51 -8.34
C ASN A 850 15.61 -54.87 -7.44
N SER A 851 14.86 -54.04 -8.15
CA SER A 851 13.40 -54.06 -8.33
C SER A 851 12.46 -53.90 -7.13
N GLY A 852 11.49 -53.03 -7.37
CA GLY A 852 10.10 -53.35 -7.10
C GLY A 852 9.34 -52.34 -6.31
N ASP A 853 8.64 -51.53 -7.03
CA ASP A 853 7.19 -51.32 -7.05
C ASP A 853 6.42 -50.93 -5.75
N ASN A 854 5.68 -49.84 -5.95
CA ASN A 854 4.28 -49.60 -5.53
C ASN A 854 3.89 -49.52 -4.03
N SER A 855 3.58 -48.41 -3.55
CA SER A 855 2.23 -47.84 -3.34
C SER A 855 2.32 -46.56 -2.51
#